data_95689f7288428e889611a62b76a7df4f
#
_entry.id   95689f7288428e889611a62b76a7df4f
#
_cell.length_a   1.000
_cell.length_b   1.000
_cell.length_c   1.000
_cell.angle_alpha   90.00
_cell.angle_beta   90.00
_cell.angle_gamma   90.00
#
_symmetry.space_group_name_H-M   'P 1'
#
loop_
_entity.id
_entity.type
_entity.pdbx_description
1 polymer ?
#
loop_
_entity_poly.entity_id
_entity_poly.type
_entity_poly.pdbx_seq_one_letter_code
_entity_poly.pdbx_strand_id
1 'polypeptide(L)'
;MIDLEKFADSVGIARDYIDADGKYTVISSEARRATLEAMGYDLTDEAKLQERMLAEEIQPYKDILDPVTVIREGERPFIMMRTSGRLSESAVLYWSLTLEDGTTYQGSEPLSEVEIADYEVVQDRLYDTRRFILPNELMFAKKTPSEKAKAESKTAPSLAVVKTAAHDSVVSAKAAGSELASADGVTLGDGTTLPLGYHRFKVKIVDGVVEYESIEQLLILTPLKCYVPEQMAEGKKLWGASVQLYSVRSRNNWGVGDFGDLKALLKVVHDRGGEFVGLNPLHAGYPANPDPDMVSPYSPSSRRWLNIIYISVNDVPEFINNKKVRDACATPAFAKKLQALRDREYVDYKAVLDLKLKVLSQVFDLKRMMDKRSNRSKKFIDFINQGGESLLNMATYDALQHVLYEQGVNAWGWKKFPKEYQDCNSLFVEQWREKNKEKVYFYCYLQFLAQEQLDEAFASAKADGMILGPYRDLAVGVSEGSCDVWSDTDNIYRGLAEVGAPPDTLGPLGQAWGLAPMEPHALRRSRYKQIIELYRANMRSCGALRIDHAAGLYRFWWVPPKHAATDGAYVYNHIHDWLGILALESQRHQCLIIAEDLGTIPMELRVALKEVGAYSYKLFFGERAFDGGYIAPQDYEPQALSALTTHDMATLVGWWSNYDLELGQTLKIYTPEIAQRIKNERDVAKQRILDSLHGLNSCGAEVPYRADEIPEMTHELVTALERHMCRGSCALFSSQIEDWIGVLKPVNVPGTFREYPNWRRKLTMNIEDIDKDSFVRELTGVMTAARDEASHPRKL
;
A
#
# COMPACT_ATOMS: atom_id res chain seq x y z
N MET A 1 -25.70 3.79 34.27
CA MET A 1 -25.17 4.82 33.35
C MET A 1 -23.90 4.26 32.74
N ILE A 2 -23.87 4.11 31.44
CA ILE A 2 -22.75 3.54 30.71
C ILE A 2 -21.58 4.53 30.75
N ASP A 3 -20.37 4.04 31.09
CA ASP A 3 -19.13 4.83 31.01
C ASP A 3 -18.59 4.77 29.56
N LEU A 4 -19.06 5.71 28.75
CA LEU A 4 -18.66 5.78 27.34
C LEU A 4 -17.17 6.08 27.15
N GLU A 5 -16.55 6.78 28.10
CA GLU A 5 -15.11 7.07 28.03
C GLU A 5 -14.28 5.78 28.18
N LYS A 6 -14.63 4.97 29.17
CA LYS A 6 -14.01 3.66 29.38
C LYS A 6 -14.26 2.73 28.19
N PHE A 7 -15.46 2.78 27.62
CA PHE A 7 -15.78 2.00 26.44
C PHE A 7 -14.98 2.44 25.21
N ALA A 8 -14.85 3.74 24.98
CA ALA A 8 -14.02 4.24 23.89
C ALA A 8 -12.56 3.77 24.00
N ASP A 9 -12.01 3.71 25.24
CA ASP A 9 -10.67 3.14 25.46
C ASP A 9 -10.59 1.67 25.08
N SER A 10 -11.60 0.88 25.46
CA SER A 10 -11.60 -0.57 25.22
C SER A 10 -11.69 -0.94 23.73
N VAL A 11 -12.21 -0.05 22.89
CA VAL A 11 -12.24 -0.20 21.43
C VAL A 11 -11.10 0.54 20.71
N GLY A 12 -10.12 1.02 21.45
CA GLY A 12 -8.89 1.58 20.91
C GLY A 12 -8.97 3.05 20.46
N ILE A 13 -9.95 3.84 20.91
CA ILE A 13 -10.02 5.27 20.66
C ILE A 13 -9.15 6.00 21.68
N ALA A 14 -8.17 6.76 21.20
CA ALA A 14 -7.23 7.52 22.03
C ALA A 14 -7.92 8.57 22.90
N ARG A 15 -7.35 8.85 24.08
CA ARG A 15 -7.76 9.95 24.96
C ARG A 15 -7.06 11.26 24.60
N ASP A 16 -5.85 11.14 24.10
CA ASP A 16 -4.94 12.26 23.92
C ASP A 16 -3.89 11.95 22.85
N TYR A 17 -3.13 12.97 22.50
CA TYR A 17 -1.99 12.83 21.61
C TYR A 17 -1.02 14.03 21.81
N ILE A 18 0.20 13.88 21.29
CA ILE A 18 1.12 15.00 21.15
C ILE A 18 0.90 15.62 19.78
N ASP A 19 0.60 16.91 19.74
CA ASP A 19 0.35 17.63 18.49
C ASP A 19 1.64 18.02 17.75
N ALA A 20 1.49 18.72 16.62
CA ALA A 20 2.63 19.13 15.79
C ALA A 20 3.59 20.12 16.46
N ASP A 21 3.12 20.84 17.46
CA ASP A 21 3.91 21.77 18.26
C ASP A 21 4.56 21.08 19.48
N GLY A 22 4.41 19.77 19.61
CA GLY A 22 4.92 18.98 20.74
C GLY A 22 4.09 19.14 22.02
N LYS A 23 2.88 19.70 21.93
CA LYS A 23 1.99 19.94 23.06
C LYS A 23 1.08 18.75 23.30
N TYR A 24 0.86 18.40 24.55
CA TYR A 24 -0.12 17.41 24.96
C TYR A 24 -1.55 17.95 24.72
N THR A 25 -2.30 17.25 23.90
CA THR A 25 -3.66 17.61 23.48
C THR A 25 -4.65 16.52 23.83
N VAL A 26 -5.71 16.87 24.57
CA VAL A 26 -6.78 15.93 24.96
C VAL A 26 -7.85 15.94 23.88
N ILE A 27 -8.26 14.73 23.44
CA ILE A 27 -9.36 14.55 22.51
C ILE A 27 -10.66 14.75 23.27
N SER A 28 -11.58 15.55 22.75
CA SER A 28 -12.83 15.85 23.42
C SER A 28 -13.74 14.62 23.55
N SER A 29 -14.51 14.53 24.62
CA SER A 29 -15.51 13.47 24.79
C SER A 29 -16.54 13.44 23.65
N GLU A 30 -16.82 14.59 23.04
CA GLU A 30 -17.71 14.70 21.87
C GLU A 30 -17.09 14.01 20.65
N ALA A 31 -15.82 14.28 20.34
CA ALA A 31 -15.10 13.63 19.24
C ALA A 31 -15.01 12.11 19.45
N ARG A 32 -14.73 11.65 20.68
CA ARG A 32 -14.68 10.23 21.02
C ARG A 32 -16.04 9.55 20.86
N ARG A 33 -17.13 10.21 21.27
CA ARG A 33 -18.51 9.74 21.06
C ARG A 33 -18.85 9.62 19.58
N ALA A 34 -18.57 10.69 18.80
CA ALA A 34 -18.81 10.70 17.37
C ALA A 34 -18.01 9.60 16.64
N THR A 35 -16.80 9.31 17.12
CA THR A 35 -15.98 8.21 16.60
C THR A 35 -16.59 6.84 16.93
N LEU A 36 -17.14 6.63 18.13
CA LEU A 36 -17.91 5.41 18.47
C LEU A 36 -19.10 5.23 17.52
N GLU A 37 -19.87 6.29 17.27
CA GLU A 37 -20.99 6.24 16.31
C GLU A 37 -20.50 5.87 14.91
N ALA A 38 -19.38 6.45 14.46
CA ALA A 38 -18.75 6.14 13.17
C ALA A 38 -18.22 4.69 13.09
N MET A 39 -17.85 4.10 14.24
CA MET A 39 -17.52 2.66 14.34
C MET A 39 -18.77 1.76 14.29
N GLY A 40 -19.97 2.36 14.31
CA GLY A 40 -21.24 1.65 14.18
C GLY A 40 -21.94 1.32 15.50
N TYR A 41 -21.58 2.01 16.60
CA TYR A 41 -22.29 1.89 17.88
C TYR A 41 -23.45 2.88 17.93
N ASP A 42 -24.66 2.38 18.20
CA ASP A 42 -25.85 3.21 18.36
C ASP A 42 -25.90 3.79 19.77
N LEU A 43 -25.45 5.04 19.91
CA LEU A 43 -25.44 5.73 21.21
C LEU A 43 -26.80 6.32 21.59
N THR A 44 -27.82 6.22 20.74
CA THR A 44 -29.17 6.75 20.99
C THR A 44 -30.05 5.77 21.73
N ASP A 45 -29.74 4.47 21.70
CA ASP A 45 -30.48 3.39 22.40
C ASP A 45 -29.58 2.76 23.45
N GLU A 46 -29.72 3.21 24.70
CA GLU A 46 -28.88 2.76 25.82
C GLU A 46 -28.96 1.24 26.03
N ALA A 47 -30.11 0.61 25.80
CA ALA A 47 -30.28 -0.83 25.99
C ALA A 47 -29.53 -1.63 24.92
N LYS A 48 -29.63 -1.24 23.67
CA LYS A 48 -28.86 -1.86 22.56
C LYS A 48 -27.37 -1.61 22.68
N LEU A 49 -26.97 -0.42 23.12
CA LEU A 49 -25.59 -0.11 23.37
C LEU A 49 -25.02 -1.00 24.47
N GLN A 50 -25.75 -1.16 25.57
CA GLN A 50 -25.35 -2.06 26.66
C GLN A 50 -25.26 -3.51 26.22
N GLU A 51 -26.22 -3.99 25.44
CA GLU A 51 -26.18 -5.33 24.84
C GLU A 51 -24.94 -5.50 23.95
N ARG A 52 -24.63 -4.50 23.14
CA ARG A 52 -23.48 -4.52 22.25
C ARG A 52 -22.16 -4.50 23.02
N MET A 53 -22.05 -3.67 24.05
CA MET A 53 -20.87 -3.64 24.94
C MET A 53 -20.62 -4.96 25.64
N LEU A 54 -21.69 -5.58 26.18
CA LEU A 54 -21.60 -6.90 26.79
C LEU A 54 -21.20 -7.98 25.77
N ALA A 55 -21.69 -7.86 24.54
CA ALA A 55 -21.30 -8.76 23.43
C ALA A 55 -19.83 -8.60 23.04
N GLU A 56 -19.30 -7.38 23.04
CA GLU A 56 -17.86 -7.12 22.77
C GLU A 56 -16.98 -7.60 23.92
N GLU A 57 -17.40 -7.37 25.17
CA GLU A 57 -16.69 -7.82 26.38
C GLU A 57 -16.52 -9.35 26.40
N ILE A 58 -17.59 -10.10 26.08
CA ILE A 58 -17.56 -11.57 26.07
C ILE A 58 -16.94 -12.14 24.79
N GLN A 59 -16.79 -11.35 23.75
CA GLN A 59 -16.32 -11.84 22.44
C GLN A 59 -14.99 -12.60 22.49
N PRO A 60 -13.95 -12.15 23.23
CA PRO A 60 -12.69 -12.87 23.36
C PRO A 60 -12.81 -14.23 24.07
N TYR A 61 -13.90 -14.45 24.82
CA TYR A 61 -14.14 -15.65 25.63
C TYR A 61 -15.16 -16.61 25.01
N LYS A 62 -15.71 -16.29 23.84
CA LYS A 62 -16.64 -17.16 23.12
C LYS A 62 -15.99 -18.41 22.58
N ASP A 63 -14.71 -18.29 22.22
CA ASP A 63 -13.89 -19.35 21.70
C ASP A 63 -12.67 -19.60 22.59
N ILE A 64 -12.14 -20.81 22.53
CA ILE A 64 -10.95 -21.19 23.28
C ILE A 64 -9.73 -20.43 22.72
N LEU A 65 -9.69 -20.21 21.42
CA LEU A 65 -8.59 -19.54 20.71
C LEU A 65 -9.03 -18.20 20.11
N ASP A 66 -8.12 -17.26 20.08
CA ASP A 66 -8.27 -16.07 19.25
C ASP A 66 -8.32 -16.44 17.74
N PRO A 67 -8.97 -15.67 16.89
CA PRO A 67 -9.01 -15.96 15.46
C PRO A 67 -7.63 -15.95 14.77
N VAL A 68 -6.68 -15.18 15.32
CA VAL A 68 -5.32 -15.07 14.82
C VAL A 68 -4.34 -14.86 15.97
N THR A 69 -3.16 -15.45 15.83
CA THR A 69 -1.99 -15.17 16.69
C THR A 69 -0.79 -14.93 15.76
N VAL A 70 -0.06 -13.85 16.00
CA VAL A 70 1.19 -13.50 15.32
C VAL A 70 2.34 -13.70 16.28
N ILE A 71 3.33 -14.47 15.90
CA ILE A 71 4.55 -14.73 16.66
C ILE A 71 5.73 -14.31 15.78
N ARG A 72 6.57 -13.42 16.30
CA ARG A 72 7.78 -12.99 15.61
C ARG A 72 8.97 -13.88 15.99
N GLU A 73 9.86 -14.06 15.06
CA GLU A 73 11.15 -14.75 15.31
C GLU A 73 11.82 -14.18 16.57
N GLY A 74 12.32 -15.10 17.43
CA GLY A 74 12.91 -14.74 18.72
C GLY A 74 11.91 -14.51 19.86
N GLU A 75 10.62 -14.43 19.58
CA GLU A 75 9.60 -14.41 20.62
C GLU A 75 9.32 -15.84 21.15
N ARG A 76 8.83 -15.89 22.39
CA ARG A 76 8.45 -17.17 22.97
C ARG A 76 7.20 -17.71 22.26
N PRO A 77 7.23 -18.90 21.67
CA PRO A 77 6.12 -19.43 20.86
C PRO A 77 5.02 -19.99 21.74
N PHE A 78 4.17 -19.12 22.29
CA PHE A 78 3.00 -19.55 23.01
C PHE A 78 1.70 -19.06 22.38
N ILE A 79 0.64 -19.83 22.58
CA ILE A 79 -0.72 -19.51 22.13
C ILE A 79 -1.58 -19.33 23.37
N MET A 80 -2.30 -18.22 23.44
CA MET A 80 -3.25 -17.96 24.54
C MET A 80 -4.54 -18.73 24.28
N MET A 81 -4.97 -19.47 25.28
CA MET A 81 -6.24 -20.21 25.29
C MET A 81 -7.10 -19.71 26.43
N ARG A 82 -8.39 -19.54 26.18
CA ARG A 82 -9.36 -19.16 27.22
C ARG A 82 -10.30 -20.32 27.48
N THR A 83 -10.34 -20.78 28.71
CA THR A 83 -11.19 -21.91 29.11
C THR A 83 -12.09 -21.51 30.27
N SER A 84 -13.20 -22.21 30.41
CA SER A 84 -14.05 -22.05 31.61
C SER A 84 -13.30 -22.60 32.83
N GLY A 85 -13.18 -21.84 33.91
CA GLY A 85 -12.52 -22.27 35.15
C GLY A 85 -13.23 -23.41 35.92
N ARG A 86 -14.16 -24.11 35.28
CA ARG A 86 -14.88 -25.27 35.83
C ARG A 86 -14.46 -26.60 35.23
N LEU A 87 -13.42 -26.62 34.38
CA LEU A 87 -12.91 -27.86 33.83
C LEU A 87 -12.21 -28.71 34.90
N SER A 88 -12.39 -30.03 34.81
CA SER A 88 -11.81 -30.95 35.79
C SER A 88 -10.31 -31.10 35.65
N GLU A 89 -9.62 -31.52 36.69
CA GLU A 89 -8.19 -31.83 36.66
C GLU A 89 -7.84 -32.99 35.69
N SER A 90 -8.84 -33.80 35.32
CA SER A 90 -8.68 -34.90 34.37
C SER A 90 -8.93 -34.50 32.92
N ALA A 91 -9.21 -33.23 32.65
CA ALA A 91 -9.41 -32.73 31.29
C ALA A 91 -8.13 -32.88 30.43
N VAL A 92 -8.30 -33.31 29.19
CA VAL A 92 -7.20 -33.52 28.24
C VAL A 92 -7.35 -32.55 27.09
N LEU A 93 -6.24 -31.84 26.80
CA LEU A 93 -6.09 -31.00 25.63
C LEU A 93 -5.56 -31.82 24.47
N TYR A 94 -6.26 -31.80 23.36
CA TYR A 94 -5.80 -32.28 22.04
C TYR A 94 -5.54 -31.06 21.17
N TRP A 95 -4.42 -31.07 20.45
CA TRP A 95 -4.06 -29.98 19.55
C TRP A 95 -3.65 -30.50 18.18
N SER A 96 -3.84 -29.67 17.16
CA SER A 96 -3.37 -29.92 15.78
C SER A 96 -2.81 -28.64 15.18
N LEU A 97 -1.64 -28.73 14.56
CA LEU A 97 -0.98 -27.66 13.80
C LEU A 97 -0.81 -28.13 12.36
N THR A 98 -1.48 -27.45 11.43
CA THR A 98 -1.30 -27.70 9.99
C THR A 98 -0.49 -26.56 9.40
N LEU A 99 0.70 -26.85 8.92
CA LEU A 99 1.57 -25.90 8.26
C LEU A 99 0.99 -25.44 6.92
N GLU A 100 1.50 -24.35 6.39
CA GLU A 100 1.08 -23.78 5.11
C GLU A 100 1.26 -24.75 3.93
N ASP A 101 2.25 -25.64 3.98
CA ASP A 101 2.49 -26.70 2.99
C ASP A 101 1.55 -27.92 3.12
N GLY A 102 0.65 -27.89 4.13
CA GLY A 102 -0.30 -28.99 4.43
C GLY A 102 0.25 -30.07 5.37
N THR A 103 1.49 -29.97 5.83
CA THR A 103 2.03 -30.88 6.85
C THR A 103 1.28 -30.68 8.17
N THR A 104 0.81 -31.76 8.81
CA THR A 104 0.05 -31.67 10.05
C THR A 104 0.76 -32.38 11.20
N TYR A 105 0.86 -31.70 12.32
CA TYR A 105 1.31 -32.19 13.61
C TYR A 105 0.15 -32.27 14.57
N GLN A 106 0.13 -33.26 15.45
CA GLN A 106 -0.92 -33.47 16.44
C GLN A 106 -0.32 -33.98 17.74
N GLY A 107 -0.93 -33.59 18.84
CA GLY A 107 -0.55 -34.08 20.15
C GLY A 107 -1.68 -33.95 21.15
N SER A 108 -1.42 -34.43 22.36
CA SER A 108 -2.32 -34.28 23.50
C SER A 108 -1.55 -34.19 24.79
N GLU A 109 -2.08 -33.44 25.75
CA GLU A 109 -1.50 -33.32 27.10
C GLU A 109 -2.60 -33.09 28.13
N PRO A 110 -2.39 -33.42 29.40
CA PRO A 110 -3.29 -33.04 30.47
C PRO A 110 -3.47 -31.53 30.51
N LEU A 111 -4.73 -31.04 30.58
CA LEU A 111 -4.97 -29.60 30.64
C LEU A 111 -4.37 -28.98 31.92
N SER A 112 -4.22 -29.77 32.98
CA SER A 112 -3.59 -29.36 34.25
C SER A 112 -2.08 -29.03 34.09
N GLU A 113 -1.41 -29.52 33.02
CA GLU A 113 0.00 -29.21 32.71
C GLU A 113 0.15 -27.92 31.91
N VAL A 114 -0.94 -27.38 31.34
CA VAL A 114 -0.92 -26.11 30.61
C VAL A 114 -0.97 -24.95 31.59
N GLU A 115 0.07 -24.12 31.55
CA GLU A 115 0.26 -22.98 32.47
C GLU A 115 -0.96 -22.04 32.45
N ILE A 116 -1.53 -21.77 33.62
CA ILE A 116 -2.55 -20.73 33.80
C ILE A 116 -1.83 -19.40 33.95
N ALA A 117 -2.05 -18.49 33.01
CA ALA A 117 -1.46 -17.16 32.99
C ALA A 117 -2.28 -16.16 33.81
N ASP A 118 -3.61 -16.28 33.78
CA ASP A 118 -4.52 -15.36 34.48
C ASP A 118 -5.90 -15.97 34.69
N TYR A 119 -6.68 -15.36 35.61
CA TYR A 119 -8.06 -15.65 35.86
C TYR A 119 -8.89 -14.37 35.75
N GLU A 120 -9.95 -14.41 34.97
CA GLU A 120 -10.84 -13.29 34.77
C GLU A 120 -12.31 -13.68 35.03
N VAL A 121 -13.07 -12.77 35.62
CA VAL A 121 -14.50 -12.92 35.75
C VAL A 121 -15.20 -12.01 34.78
N VAL A 122 -15.84 -12.61 33.78
CA VAL A 122 -16.57 -11.89 32.74
C VAL A 122 -18.03 -12.29 32.80
N GLN A 123 -18.93 -11.33 33.05
CA GLN A 123 -20.37 -11.54 33.17
C GLN A 123 -20.70 -12.69 34.14
N ASP A 124 -20.16 -12.61 35.35
CA ASP A 124 -20.34 -13.59 36.45
C ASP A 124 -19.84 -15.02 36.14
N ARG A 125 -19.03 -15.19 35.11
CA ARG A 125 -18.36 -16.44 34.77
C ARG A 125 -16.86 -16.31 34.94
N LEU A 126 -16.27 -17.30 35.59
CA LEU A 126 -14.82 -17.39 35.75
C LEU A 126 -14.24 -18.04 34.48
N TYR A 127 -13.24 -17.39 33.92
CA TYR A 127 -12.43 -17.92 32.85
C TYR A 127 -10.96 -17.97 33.29
N ASP A 128 -10.25 -19.02 32.91
CA ASP A 128 -8.82 -19.12 33.02
C ASP A 128 -8.21 -18.87 31.61
N THR A 129 -7.24 -18.00 31.58
CA THR A 129 -6.42 -17.75 30.42
C THR A 129 -5.15 -18.58 30.55
N ARG A 130 -4.94 -19.51 29.63
CA ARG A 130 -3.81 -20.46 29.67
C ARG A 130 -2.81 -20.13 28.57
N ARG A 131 -1.55 -20.39 28.89
CA ARG A 131 -0.44 -20.21 27.98
C ARG A 131 0.01 -21.58 27.47
N PHE A 132 -0.45 -21.96 26.28
CA PHE A 132 -0.04 -23.18 25.63
C PHE A 132 1.28 -22.94 24.89
N ILE A 133 2.33 -23.63 25.28
CA ILE A 133 3.64 -23.59 24.60
C ILE A 133 3.61 -24.69 23.56
N LEU A 134 3.90 -24.36 22.30
CA LEU A 134 4.01 -25.36 21.26
C LEU A 134 5.08 -26.40 21.66
N PRO A 135 4.71 -27.69 21.75
CA PRO A 135 5.59 -28.71 22.32
C PRO A 135 6.89 -28.84 21.58
N ASN A 136 7.94 -29.08 22.33
CA ASN A 136 9.28 -29.37 21.84
C ASN A 136 9.34 -30.66 21.00
N GLU A 137 8.36 -31.54 21.16
CA GLU A 137 8.34 -32.88 20.55
C GLU A 137 7.42 -32.95 19.32
N LEU A 138 7.45 -31.96 18.43
CA LEU A 138 6.86 -32.10 17.10
C LEU A 138 7.44 -33.28 16.31
N MET A 139 8.53 -33.91 16.83
CA MET A 139 9.17 -35.10 16.26
C MET A 139 8.36 -36.38 16.35
N PHE A 140 7.35 -36.48 17.22
CA PHE A 140 6.57 -37.73 17.42
C PHE A 140 5.20 -37.70 16.76
N ALA A 141 4.81 -36.58 16.15
CA ALA A 141 3.57 -36.50 15.42
C ALA A 141 3.65 -37.28 14.10
N LYS A 142 2.76 -38.24 13.92
CA LYS A 142 2.66 -38.96 12.65
C LYS A 142 2.38 -37.98 11.52
N LYS A 143 3.32 -37.83 10.56
CA LYS A 143 3.07 -37.12 9.30
C LYS A 143 1.92 -37.81 8.57
N THR A 144 0.75 -37.22 8.55
CA THR A 144 -0.34 -37.64 7.68
C THR A 144 -0.32 -36.78 6.43
N PRO A 145 -0.03 -37.33 5.24
CA PRO A 145 -0.16 -36.58 4.00
C PRO A 145 -1.63 -36.19 3.82
N SER A 146 -1.91 -34.90 3.55
CA SER A 146 -3.28 -34.48 3.30
C SER A 146 -3.87 -35.24 2.11
N GLU A 147 -5.06 -35.81 2.27
CA GLU A 147 -5.76 -36.50 1.18
C GLU A 147 -6.09 -35.60 -0.03
N LYS A 148 -5.99 -34.27 0.12
CA LYS A 148 -6.17 -33.31 -0.96
C LYS A 148 -5.08 -33.35 -2.03
N ALA A 149 -3.85 -33.69 -1.71
CA ALA A 149 -2.78 -33.78 -2.69
C ALA A 149 -2.96 -34.95 -3.70
N LYS A 150 -3.81 -35.92 -3.39
CA LYS A 150 -4.13 -37.04 -4.29
C LYS A 150 -5.37 -36.82 -5.17
N ALA A 151 -6.21 -35.85 -4.88
CA ALA A 151 -7.46 -35.58 -5.58
C ALA A 151 -7.32 -34.64 -6.78
N GLU A 152 -6.24 -33.87 -6.88
CA GLU A 152 -6.08 -32.89 -7.97
C GLU A 152 -5.55 -33.45 -9.29
N SER A 153 -5.30 -34.76 -9.40
CA SER A 153 -4.83 -35.36 -10.66
C SER A 153 -5.92 -35.96 -11.55
N LYS A 154 -7.17 -36.03 -11.13
CA LYS A 154 -8.26 -36.55 -11.97
C LYS A 154 -9.58 -35.83 -11.64
N THR A 155 -9.98 -34.99 -12.50
CA THR A 155 -11.32 -34.55 -12.93
C THR A 155 -11.42 -33.06 -13.12
N ALA A 156 -11.70 -32.67 -14.34
CA ALA A 156 -12.12 -31.29 -14.68
C ALA A 156 -13.56 -31.08 -14.15
N PRO A 157 -13.85 -29.95 -13.46
CA PRO A 157 -15.21 -29.64 -13.14
C PRO A 157 -15.89 -28.96 -14.34
N SER A 158 -17.02 -29.55 -14.77
CA SER A 158 -18.07 -28.86 -15.51
C SER A 158 -18.57 -27.66 -14.67
N LEU A 159 -18.92 -26.58 -15.36
CA LEU A 159 -19.59 -25.42 -14.77
C LEU A 159 -20.91 -25.86 -14.08
N ALA A 160 -20.82 -26.13 -12.80
CA ALA A 160 -21.97 -26.25 -11.92
C ALA A 160 -21.76 -25.23 -10.78
N VAL A 161 -22.78 -24.41 -10.60
CA VAL A 161 -22.97 -23.47 -9.52
C VAL A 161 -22.56 -24.13 -8.21
N VAL A 162 -21.45 -23.70 -7.63
CA VAL A 162 -21.08 -24.09 -6.26
C VAL A 162 -21.90 -23.21 -5.34
N LYS A 163 -22.94 -23.81 -4.75
CA LYS A 163 -23.64 -23.26 -3.61
C LYS A 163 -22.63 -23.05 -2.49
N THR A 164 -22.63 -21.87 -1.96
CA THR A 164 -21.91 -21.38 -0.81
C THR A 164 -21.82 -22.40 0.32
N ALA A 165 -20.64 -22.95 0.53
CA ALA A 165 -20.15 -23.18 1.87
C ALA A 165 -19.05 -22.15 2.05
N ALA A 166 -19.28 -21.22 2.97
CA ALA A 166 -18.25 -20.29 3.41
C ALA A 166 -17.15 -21.11 4.07
N HIS A 167 -16.06 -21.33 3.36
CA HIS A 167 -14.81 -21.80 3.94
C HIS A 167 -13.65 -21.58 2.97
N ASP A 168 -12.81 -20.67 3.39
CA ASP A 168 -11.36 -20.66 3.40
C ASP A 168 -10.64 -21.49 2.32
N SER A 169 -10.41 -20.87 1.19
CA SER A 169 -9.24 -21.21 0.38
C SER A 169 -8.18 -20.11 0.55
N VAL A 170 -7.36 -20.26 1.58
CA VAL A 170 -6.01 -19.67 1.55
C VAL A 170 -5.28 -20.40 0.44
N VAL A 171 -5.31 -19.84 -0.76
CA VAL A 171 -4.62 -20.40 -1.92
C VAL A 171 -3.14 -20.25 -1.67
N SER A 172 -2.45 -21.37 -1.47
CA SER A 172 -0.99 -21.41 -1.53
C SER A 172 -0.58 -21.05 -2.96
N ALA A 173 -0.19 -19.81 -3.19
CA ALA A 173 0.48 -19.43 -4.42
C ALA A 173 1.87 -20.09 -4.40
N LYS A 174 2.04 -21.20 -5.09
CA LYS A 174 3.38 -21.60 -5.52
C LYS A 174 3.89 -20.51 -6.44
N ALA A 175 4.73 -19.64 -5.89
CA ALA A 175 5.57 -18.76 -6.68
C ALA A 175 6.41 -19.64 -7.61
N ALA A 176 6.38 -19.35 -8.91
CA ALA A 176 7.21 -20.01 -9.89
C ALA A 176 8.67 -19.77 -9.51
N GLY A 177 9.37 -20.88 -9.19
CA GLY A 177 10.81 -21.05 -9.31
C GLY A 177 11.72 -19.92 -8.82
N SER A 178 11.81 -19.71 -7.52
CA SER A 178 13.07 -19.40 -6.87
C SER A 178 13.16 -20.32 -5.65
N GLU A 179 14.24 -21.05 -5.53
CA GLU A 179 14.62 -21.64 -4.26
C GLU A 179 14.68 -20.48 -3.27
N LEU A 180 13.67 -20.40 -2.40
CA LEU A 180 13.67 -19.48 -1.29
C LEU A 180 14.92 -19.79 -0.48
N ALA A 181 15.84 -18.84 -0.40
CA ALA A 181 16.85 -18.85 0.63
C ALA A 181 16.13 -19.19 1.94
N SER A 182 16.60 -20.19 2.66
CA SER A 182 16.04 -20.67 3.91
C SER A 182 15.97 -19.49 4.88
N ALA A 183 14.82 -18.83 4.94
CA ALA A 183 14.56 -17.94 6.04
C ALA A 183 14.55 -18.83 7.30
N ASP A 184 15.38 -18.50 8.26
CA ASP A 184 15.40 -19.17 9.54
C ASP A 184 13.96 -19.12 10.10
N GLY A 185 13.44 -20.23 10.60
CA GLY A 185 12.08 -20.28 11.14
C GLY A 185 12.05 -19.86 12.60
N VAL A 186 10.87 -19.91 13.22
CA VAL A 186 10.73 -19.71 14.65
C VAL A 186 11.28 -20.93 15.39
N THR A 187 12.33 -20.71 16.19
CA THR A 187 12.94 -21.78 16.97
C THR A 187 12.16 -22.03 18.26
N LEU A 188 11.70 -23.23 18.46
CA LEU A 188 11.05 -23.69 19.69
C LEU A 188 12.09 -23.96 20.79
N GLY A 189 11.65 -24.11 22.03
CA GLY A 189 12.52 -24.23 23.19
C GLY A 189 13.49 -25.41 23.19
N ASP A 190 13.31 -26.41 22.32
CA ASP A 190 14.18 -27.56 22.10
C ASP A 190 15.12 -27.43 20.89
N GLY A 191 15.10 -26.31 20.21
CA GLY A 191 15.85 -26.09 18.98
C GLY A 191 15.15 -26.54 17.70
N THR A 192 13.94 -27.09 17.76
CA THR A 192 13.11 -27.35 16.57
C THR A 192 12.67 -26.03 15.94
N THR A 193 12.80 -25.92 14.62
CA THR A 193 12.44 -24.72 13.88
C THR A 193 11.14 -24.95 13.10
N LEU A 194 10.12 -24.14 13.37
CA LEU A 194 8.92 -24.07 12.55
C LEU A 194 9.12 -23.06 11.40
N PRO A 195 8.70 -23.39 10.17
CA PRO A 195 8.85 -22.47 9.05
C PRO A 195 8.02 -21.20 9.27
N LEU A 196 8.55 -20.08 8.80
CA LEU A 196 7.79 -18.82 8.74
C LEU A 196 6.61 -18.97 7.76
N GLY A 197 5.43 -18.44 8.13
CA GLY A 197 4.27 -18.55 7.27
C GLY A 197 2.93 -18.49 7.97
N TYR A 198 1.91 -18.89 7.24
CA TYR A 198 0.51 -18.86 7.64
C TYR A 198 0.04 -20.29 7.93
N HIS A 199 -0.06 -20.63 9.21
CA HIS A 199 -0.39 -21.98 9.67
C HIS A 199 -1.78 -22.00 10.28
N ARG A 200 -2.37 -23.19 10.42
CA ARG A 200 -3.69 -23.39 11.04
C ARG A 200 -3.51 -24.19 12.32
N PHE A 201 -4.04 -23.64 13.40
CA PHE A 201 -3.99 -24.26 14.71
C PHE A 201 -5.38 -24.51 15.25
N LYS A 202 -5.61 -25.68 15.84
CA LYS A 202 -6.87 -26.04 16.49
C LYS A 202 -6.59 -26.74 17.80
N VAL A 203 -7.50 -26.57 18.75
CA VAL A 203 -7.52 -27.35 19.97
C VAL A 203 -8.90 -27.95 20.21
N LYS A 204 -8.90 -29.08 20.91
CA LYS A 204 -10.09 -29.74 21.44
C LYS A 204 -9.79 -30.13 22.88
N ILE A 205 -10.68 -29.80 23.81
CA ILE A 205 -10.58 -30.18 25.22
C ILE A 205 -11.64 -31.21 25.48
N VAL A 206 -11.25 -32.33 26.09
CA VAL A 206 -12.14 -33.42 26.51
C VAL A 206 -12.15 -33.47 28.04
N ASP A 207 -13.33 -33.24 28.65
CA ASP A 207 -13.55 -33.27 30.08
C ASP A 207 -14.66 -34.30 30.39
N GLY A 208 -14.26 -35.52 30.67
CA GLY A 208 -15.18 -36.66 30.85
C GLY A 208 -15.89 -36.97 29.52
N VAL A 209 -17.19 -36.70 29.46
CA VAL A 209 -18.03 -36.93 28.26
C VAL A 209 -18.30 -35.64 27.48
N VAL A 210 -17.77 -34.52 27.96
CA VAL A 210 -17.97 -33.21 27.30
C VAL A 210 -16.76 -32.87 26.47
N GLU A 211 -17.01 -32.45 25.25
CA GLU A 211 -15.97 -31.98 24.31
C GLU A 211 -16.18 -30.50 23.98
N TYR A 212 -15.08 -29.75 24.03
CA TYR A 212 -15.04 -28.35 23.68
C TYR A 212 -14.06 -28.21 22.51
N GLU A 213 -14.53 -27.75 21.33
CA GLU A 213 -13.68 -27.50 20.16
C GLU A 213 -13.47 -26.01 19.98
N SER A 214 -12.23 -25.61 19.63
CA SER A 214 -11.95 -24.24 19.23
C SER A 214 -12.34 -23.99 17.78
N ILE A 215 -12.46 -22.71 17.42
CA ILE A 215 -12.33 -22.28 16.04
C ILE A 215 -10.94 -22.67 15.51
N GLU A 216 -10.77 -22.71 14.19
CA GLU A 216 -9.45 -22.79 13.58
C GLU A 216 -8.79 -21.42 13.65
N GLN A 217 -7.70 -21.30 14.39
CA GLN A 217 -6.89 -20.11 14.51
C GLN A 217 -5.90 -20.02 13.34
N LEU A 218 -5.70 -18.82 12.79
CA LEU A 218 -4.57 -18.54 11.91
C LEU A 218 -3.33 -18.23 12.78
N LEU A 219 -2.34 -19.12 12.76
CA LEU A 219 -1.06 -18.91 13.41
C LEU A 219 -0.07 -18.36 12.38
N ILE A 220 0.37 -17.13 12.57
CA ILE A 220 1.30 -16.45 11.66
C ILE A 220 2.67 -16.40 12.32
N LEU A 221 3.64 -17.08 11.72
CA LEU A 221 5.03 -17.03 12.15
C LEU A 221 5.81 -16.11 11.23
N THR A 222 6.43 -15.07 11.79
CA THR A 222 6.99 -13.97 11.01
C THR A 222 8.47 -13.72 11.33
N PRO A 223 9.28 -13.24 10.36
CA PRO A 223 10.64 -12.83 10.61
C PRO A 223 10.69 -11.56 11.45
N LEU A 224 11.84 -11.28 12.05
CA LEU A 224 12.07 -10.03 12.78
C LEU A 224 12.13 -8.82 11.86
N LYS A 225 12.68 -9.00 10.65
CA LYS A 225 13.00 -7.88 9.76
C LYS A 225 12.45 -8.07 8.36
N CYS A 226 12.12 -6.96 7.73
CA CYS A 226 11.86 -6.86 6.31
C CYS A 226 13.11 -7.21 5.49
N TYR A 227 12.89 -7.52 4.23
CA TYR A 227 13.95 -7.83 3.28
C TYR A 227 14.82 -6.62 2.96
N VAL A 228 16.12 -6.86 2.85
CA VAL A 228 17.12 -5.91 2.37
C VAL A 228 17.96 -6.60 1.31
N PRO A 229 18.15 -6.01 0.11
CA PRO A 229 19.07 -6.56 -0.90
C PRO A 229 20.49 -6.74 -0.34
N GLU A 230 21.16 -7.82 -0.73
CA GLU A 230 22.51 -8.16 -0.25
C GLU A 230 23.51 -7.01 -0.43
N GLN A 231 23.51 -6.38 -1.62
CA GLN A 231 24.40 -5.27 -1.91
C GLN A 231 24.19 -4.08 -0.97
N MET A 232 22.93 -3.81 -0.57
CA MET A 232 22.61 -2.74 0.41
C MET A 232 23.04 -3.17 1.83
N ALA A 233 22.88 -4.43 2.18
CA ALA A 233 23.34 -4.96 3.45
C ALA A 233 24.88 -4.91 3.58
N GLU A 234 25.60 -5.00 2.46
CA GLU A 234 27.04 -4.82 2.34
C GLU A 234 27.47 -3.34 2.32
N GLY A 235 26.52 -2.40 2.34
CA GLY A 235 26.80 -0.97 2.43
C GLY A 235 26.70 -0.19 1.10
N LYS A 236 26.33 -0.82 -0.02
CA LYS A 236 26.08 -0.11 -1.26
C LYS A 236 24.92 0.84 -1.08
N LYS A 237 25.12 2.11 -1.44
CA LYS A 237 24.11 3.15 -1.44
C LYS A 237 23.56 3.34 -2.84
N LEU A 238 22.23 3.42 -2.95
CA LEU A 238 21.55 3.47 -4.24
C LEU A 238 20.96 4.85 -4.49
N TRP A 239 20.86 5.22 -5.76
CA TRP A 239 20.00 6.31 -6.21
C TRP A 239 19.02 5.80 -7.26
N GLY A 240 17.91 6.52 -7.41
CA GLY A 240 16.93 6.27 -8.45
C GLY A 240 16.13 7.50 -8.80
N ALA A 241 15.38 7.39 -9.88
CA ALA A 241 14.47 8.45 -10.31
C ALA A 241 13.09 8.26 -9.66
N SER A 242 12.38 9.36 -9.42
CA SER A 242 10.95 9.36 -9.12
C SER A 242 10.17 10.09 -10.19
N VAL A 243 9.00 9.56 -10.54
CA VAL A 243 8.12 10.13 -11.56
C VAL A 243 6.68 9.64 -11.38
N GLN A 244 5.73 10.45 -11.78
CA GLN A 244 4.35 10.02 -11.91
C GLN A 244 4.18 9.28 -13.23
N LEU A 245 3.87 7.97 -13.23
CA LEU A 245 3.82 7.17 -14.46
C LEU A 245 2.90 7.79 -15.52
N TYR A 246 1.73 8.30 -15.10
CA TYR A 246 0.81 8.96 -16.05
C TYR A 246 1.41 10.19 -16.76
N SER A 247 2.39 10.86 -16.13
CA SER A 247 3.03 12.06 -16.66
C SER A 247 4.04 11.78 -17.77
N VAL A 248 4.55 10.56 -17.83
CA VAL A 248 5.60 10.15 -18.77
C VAL A 248 5.13 10.33 -20.21
N ARG A 249 5.97 10.99 -21.01
CA ARG A 249 5.79 11.17 -22.45
C ARG A 249 6.72 10.26 -23.22
N SER A 250 6.19 9.67 -24.28
CA SER A 250 6.96 8.95 -25.27
C SER A 250 6.34 9.09 -26.65
N ARG A 251 7.11 8.72 -27.67
CA ARG A 251 6.59 8.70 -29.05
C ARG A 251 5.61 7.56 -29.30
N ASN A 252 5.53 6.58 -28.39
CA ASN A 252 4.75 5.35 -28.59
C ASN A 252 3.47 5.28 -27.76
N ASN A 253 3.35 5.99 -26.64
CA ASN A 253 2.19 5.87 -25.75
C ASN A 253 0.92 6.49 -26.36
N TRP A 254 -0.21 6.23 -25.70
CA TRP A 254 -1.51 6.67 -26.15
C TRP A 254 -2.02 7.91 -25.40
N GLY A 255 -1.12 8.86 -25.10
CA GLY A 255 -1.43 10.14 -24.47
C GLY A 255 -1.37 10.12 -22.94
N VAL A 256 -0.92 9.02 -22.37
CA VAL A 256 -0.61 8.80 -20.96
C VAL A 256 0.56 7.86 -20.87
N GLY A 257 1.48 8.07 -19.94
CA GLY A 257 2.55 7.10 -19.68
C GLY A 257 1.96 5.75 -19.24
N ASP A 258 2.55 4.66 -19.71
CA ASP A 258 2.03 3.31 -19.51
C ASP A 258 3.13 2.30 -19.16
N PHE A 259 2.80 1.01 -19.01
CA PHE A 259 3.77 0.00 -18.61
C PHE A 259 4.87 -0.25 -19.65
N GLY A 260 4.62 0.02 -20.93
CA GLY A 260 5.66 0.05 -21.96
C GLY A 260 6.66 1.19 -21.73
N ASP A 261 6.15 2.36 -21.36
CA ASP A 261 6.99 3.51 -20.96
C ASP A 261 7.75 3.23 -19.68
N LEU A 262 7.12 2.57 -18.69
CA LEU A 262 7.82 2.17 -17.46
C LEU A 262 9.01 1.26 -17.77
N LYS A 263 8.82 0.25 -18.61
CA LYS A 263 9.89 -0.65 -19.03
C LYS A 263 11.04 0.11 -19.70
N ALA A 264 10.73 1.06 -20.58
CA ALA A 264 11.72 1.90 -21.24
C ALA A 264 12.44 2.82 -20.25
N LEU A 265 11.71 3.43 -19.32
CA LEU A 265 12.27 4.34 -18.33
C LEU A 265 13.17 3.61 -17.32
N LEU A 266 12.79 2.42 -16.86
CA LEU A 266 13.65 1.58 -16.03
C LEU A 266 15.00 1.34 -16.69
N LYS A 267 14.99 1.03 -17.98
CA LYS A 267 16.24 0.85 -18.74
C LYS A 267 17.04 2.14 -18.82
N VAL A 268 16.43 3.28 -19.15
CA VAL A 268 17.10 4.58 -19.21
C VAL A 268 17.76 4.92 -17.88
N VAL A 269 17.07 4.74 -16.75
CA VAL A 269 17.59 5.03 -15.42
C VAL A 269 18.73 4.07 -15.06
N HIS A 270 18.60 2.79 -15.38
CA HIS A 270 19.64 1.80 -15.13
C HIS A 270 20.91 2.07 -15.94
N ASP A 271 20.77 2.36 -17.25
CA ASP A 271 21.91 2.68 -18.13
C ASP A 271 22.66 3.97 -17.67
N ARG A 272 22.04 4.76 -16.76
CA ARG A 272 22.62 5.94 -16.10
C ARG A 272 23.18 5.68 -14.70
N GLY A 273 23.12 4.42 -14.23
CA GLY A 273 23.60 4.01 -12.90
C GLY A 273 22.56 4.11 -11.79
N GLY A 274 21.30 4.40 -12.11
CA GLY A 274 20.20 4.37 -11.15
C GLY A 274 19.68 2.94 -10.93
N GLU A 275 19.22 2.66 -9.73
CA GLU A 275 18.85 1.31 -9.29
C GLU A 275 17.37 1.13 -9.01
N PHE A 276 16.57 2.18 -9.15
CA PHE A 276 15.11 2.12 -9.03
C PHE A 276 14.41 3.27 -9.77
N VAL A 277 13.12 3.06 -10.05
CA VAL A 277 12.19 4.10 -10.47
C VAL A 277 11.01 4.14 -9.53
N GLY A 278 10.90 5.22 -8.76
CA GLY A 278 9.80 5.51 -7.85
C GLY A 278 8.57 6.00 -8.62
N LEU A 279 7.43 5.42 -8.31
CA LEU A 279 6.17 5.64 -9.02
C LEU A 279 5.09 6.17 -8.07
N ASN A 280 4.10 6.85 -8.62
CA ASN A 280 2.84 7.08 -7.93
C ASN A 280 2.12 5.74 -7.67
N PRO A 281 1.09 5.71 -6.79
CA PRO A 281 0.24 4.53 -6.64
C PRO A 281 -0.32 4.05 -7.99
N LEU A 282 -0.10 2.77 -8.29
CA LEU A 282 -0.60 2.15 -9.53
C LEU A 282 -1.97 1.49 -9.35
N HIS A 283 -2.64 1.81 -8.28
CA HIS A 283 -3.91 1.22 -7.86
C HIS A 283 -5.04 1.45 -8.87
N ALA A 284 -6.02 0.53 -8.86
CA ALA A 284 -7.19 0.64 -9.71
C ALA A 284 -7.94 1.94 -9.49
N GLY A 285 -8.13 2.69 -10.57
CA GLY A 285 -8.96 3.90 -10.60
C GLY A 285 -10.41 3.61 -10.96
N TYR A 286 -11.04 4.54 -11.63
CA TYR A 286 -12.47 4.50 -11.98
C TYR A 286 -12.64 4.67 -13.49
N PRO A 287 -12.62 3.57 -14.27
CA PRO A 287 -12.59 3.65 -15.74
C PRO A 287 -13.85 4.30 -16.37
N ALA A 288 -14.96 4.29 -15.65
CA ALA A 288 -16.23 4.85 -16.11
C ALA A 288 -16.79 5.92 -15.15
N ASN A 289 -15.91 6.68 -14.49
CA ASN A 289 -16.34 7.76 -13.61
C ASN A 289 -16.90 8.93 -14.43
N PRO A 290 -18.11 9.41 -14.10
CA PRO A 290 -18.67 10.61 -14.73
C PRO A 290 -17.97 11.91 -14.31
N ASP A 291 -17.28 11.93 -13.17
CA ASP A 291 -16.51 13.09 -12.70
C ASP A 291 -15.07 13.04 -13.27
N PRO A 292 -14.73 13.91 -14.24
CA PRO A 292 -13.43 13.91 -14.87
C PRO A 292 -12.30 14.39 -13.94
N ASP A 293 -12.63 14.92 -12.75
CA ASP A 293 -11.67 15.45 -11.80
C ASP A 293 -11.22 14.43 -10.76
N MET A 294 -11.90 13.29 -10.66
CA MET A 294 -11.52 12.19 -9.78
C MET A 294 -10.43 11.32 -10.40
N VAL A 295 -9.21 11.84 -10.40
CA VAL A 295 -8.03 11.19 -11.04
C VAL A 295 -6.87 10.97 -10.08
N SER A 296 -7.02 11.37 -8.81
CA SER A 296 -5.96 11.19 -7.80
C SER A 296 -5.59 9.70 -7.65
N PRO A 297 -4.32 9.35 -7.77
CA PRO A 297 -3.87 7.98 -7.54
C PRO A 297 -3.95 7.56 -6.05
N TYR A 298 -4.12 8.56 -5.16
CA TYR A 298 -4.25 8.35 -3.71
C TYR A 298 -5.69 8.14 -3.24
N SER A 299 -6.67 8.23 -4.16
CA SER A 299 -8.09 7.93 -3.87
C SER A 299 -8.61 6.80 -4.76
N PRO A 300 -8.00 5.60 -4.70
CA PRO A 300 -8.29 4.51 -5.63
C PRO A 300 -9.63 3.82 -5.36
N SER A 301 -10.10 3.06 -6.36
CA SER A 301 -11.22 2.13 -6.25
C SER A 301 -10.84 0.83 -5.54
N SER A 302 -9.61 0.37 -5.76
CA SER A 302 -9.05 -0.79 -5.06
C SER A 302 -7.54 -0.65 -4.97
N ARG A 303 -6.98 -0.94 -3.80
CA ARG A 303 -5.54 -1.00 -3.59
C ARG A 303 -4.92 -2.36 -3.96
N ARG A 304 -5.74 -3.35 -4.26
CA ARG A 304 -5.30 -4.70 -4.62
C ARG A 304 -5.15 -4.91 -6.14
N TRP A 305 -5.83 -4.10 -6.93
CA TRP A 305 -5.84 -4.19 -8.39
C TRP A 305 -5.16 -2.98 -9.04
N LEU A 306 -4.79 -3.12 -10.31
CA LEU A 306 -4.03 -2.11 -11.04
C LEU A 306 -4.94 -1.17 -11.84
N ASN A 307 -4.48 0.05 -12.06
CA ASN A 307 -5.15 0.98 -12.94
C ASN A 307 -4.93 0.58 -14.41
N ILE A 308 -6.01 0.19 -15.05
CA ILE A 308 -6.00 -0.29 -16.45
C ILE A 308 -5.62 0.79 -17.47
N ILE A 309 -5.56 2.06 -17.06
CA ILE A 309 -5.08 3.13 -17.94
C ILE A 309 -3.62 2.94 -18.34
N TYR A 310 -2.84 2.27 -17.48
CA TYR A 310 -1.42 2.01 -17.70
C TYR A 310 -1.13 0.84 -18.66
N ILE A 311 -2.16 0.17 -19.19
CA ILE A 311 -1.95 -0.86 -20.22
C ILE A 311 -1.35 -0.23 -21.48
N SER A 312 -0.19 -0.71 -21.90
CA SER A 312 0.38 -0.42 -23.22
C SER A 312 -0.33 -1.25 -24.28
N VAL A 313 -1.19 -0.64 -25.07
CA VAL A 313 -1.97 -1.34 -26.11
C VAL A 313 -1.05 -1.94 -27.17
N ASN A 314 0.05 -1.25 -27.48
CA ASN A 314 1.00 -1.69 -28.51
C ASN A 314 1.70 -3.02 -28.15
N ASP A 315 1.79 -3.34 -26.86
CA ASP A 315 2.46 -4.53 -26.35
C ASP A 315 1.50 -5.69 -26.06
N VAL A 316 0.19 -5.50 -26.28
CA VAL A 316 -0.81 -6.54 -26.08
C VAL A 316 -0.74 -7.59 -27.18
N PRO A 317 -0.47 -8.88 -26.89
CA PRO A 317 -0.33 -9.93 -27.89
C PRO A 317 -1.55 -10.08 -28.82
N GLU A 318 -2.76 -9.92 -28.29
CA GLU A 318 -4.01 -9.98 -29.05
C GLU A 318 -4.13 -8.81 -30.03
N PHE A 319 -3.61 -7.61 -29.70
CA PHE A 319 -3.53 -6.48 -30.60
C PHE A 319 -2.46 -6.71 -31.66
N ILE A 320 -1.25 -7.13 -31.28
CA ILE A 320 -0.12 -7.38 -32.19
C ILE A 320 -0.50 -8.42 -33.26
N ASN A 321 -1.27 -9.43 -32.89
CA ASN A 321 -1.67 -10.50 -33.80
C ASN A 321 -2.96 -10.21 -34.58
N ASN A 322 -3.66 -9.09 -34.31
CA ASN A 322 -4.90 -8.72 -35.01
C ASN A 322 -4.64 -7.65 -36.08
N LYS A 323 -4.30 -8.11 -37.28
CA LYS A 323 -4.01 -7.21 -38.40
C LYS A 323 -5.14 -6.21 -38.68
N LYS A 324 -6.41 -6.64 -38.64
CA LYS A 324 -7.57 -5.78 -38.90
C LYS A 324 -7.65 -4.59 -37.95
N VAL A 325 -7.46 -4.84 -36.65
CA VAL A 325 -7.50 -3.78 -35.61
C VAL A 325 -6.28 -2.88 -35.74
N ARG A 326 -5.08 -3.45 -35.97
CA ARG A 326 -3.87 -2.65 -36.19
C ARG A 326 -3.99 -1.74 -37.42
N ASP A 327 -4.50 -2.25 -38.57
CA ASP A 327 -4.71 -1.44 -39.76
C ASP A 327 -5.71 -0.30 -39.48
N ALA A 328 -6.77 -0.54 -38.71
CA ALA A 328 -7.71 0.50 -38.29
C ALA A 328 -7.03 1.58 -37.40
N CYS A 329 -6.12 1.19 -36.52
CA CYS A 329 -5.34 2.11 -35.69
C CYS A 329 -4.20 2.83 -36.48
N ALA A 330 -3.77 2.32 -37.63
CA ALA A 330 -2.79 2.94 -38.50
C ALA A 330 -3.38 3.99 -39.47
N THR A 331 -4.68 4.20 -39.47
CA THR A 331 -5.33 5.19 -40.34
C THR A 331 -4.87 6.62 -39.99
N PRO A 332 -4.76 7.54 -40.97
CA PRO A 332 -4.38 8.95 -40.71
C PRO A 332 -5.32 9.63 -39.67
N ALA A 333 -6.61 9.30 -39.68
CA ALA A 333 -7.57 9.84 -38.73
C ALA A 333 -7.29 9.37 -37.30
N PHE A 334 -6.96 8.10 -37.11
CA PHE A 334 -6.59 7.57 -35.79
C PHE A 334 -5.26 8.15 -35.31
N ALA A 335 -4.25 8.19 -36.19
CA ALA A 335 -2.94 8.76 -35.91
C ALA A 335 -3.04 10.22 -35.46
N LYS A 336 -3.88 11.04 -36.17
CA LYS A 336 -4.15 12.44 -35.79
C LYS A 336 -4.80 12.54 -34.41
N LYS A 337 -5.78 11.67 -34.08
CA LYS A 337 -6.43 11.65 -32.77
C LYS A 337 -5.42 11.29 -31.68
N LEU A 338 -4.58 10.31 -31.93
CA LEU A 338 -3.57 9.85 -30.98
C LEU A 338 -2.52 10.94 -30.73
N GLN A 339 -2.06 11.59 -31.78
CA GLN A 339 -1.10 12.70 -31.68
C GLN A 339 -1.71 13.87 -30.87
N ALA A 340 -2.96 14.20 -31.10
CA ALA A 340 -3.65 15.22 -30.32
C ALA A 340 -3.72 14.92 -28.81
N LEU A 341 -3.83 13.64 -28.43
CA LEU A 341 -3.76 13.23 -27.01
C LEU A 341 -2.32 13.33 -26.46
N ARG A 342 -1.31 12.98 -27.27
CA ARG A 342 0.11 13.11 -26.88
C ARG A 342 0.52 14.56 -26.68
N ASP A 343 0.05 15.48 -27.53
CA ASP A 343 0.45 16.88 -27.51
C ASP A 343 -0.16 17.70 -26.39
N ARG A 344 -1.24 17.21 -25.74
CA ARG A 344 -1.84 17.90 -24.57
C ARG A 344 -0.83 18.05 -23.43
N GLU A 345 -0.86 19.21 -22.77
CA GLU A 345 -0.11 19.49 -21.54
C GLU A 345 -0.59 18.58 -20.39
N TYR A 346 -1.88 18.31 -20.34
CA TYR A 346 -2.55 17.51 -19.31
C TYR A 346 -3.05 16.19 -19.90
N VAL A 347 -3.03 15.14 -19.10
CA VAL A 347 -3.66 13.87 -19.45
C VAL A 347 -5.17 14.04 -19.54
N ASP A 348 -5.74 13.65 -20.64
CA ASP A 348 -7.18 13.50 -20.82
C ASP A 348 -7.57 12.05 -20.51
N TYR A 349 -7.72 11.75 -19.22
CA TYR A 349 -7.97 10.39 -18.72
C TYR A 349 -9.14 9.72 -19.42
N LYS A 350 -10.25 10.47 -19.56
CA LYS A 350 -11.46 9.94 -20.23
C LYS A 350 -11.21 9.59 -21.68
N ALA A 351 -10.64 10.51 -22.45
CA ALA A 351 -10.42 10.29 -23.88
C ALA A 351 -9.41 9.15 -24.13
N VAL A 352 -8.40 9.02 -23.26
CA VAL A 352 -7.42 7.93 -23.31
C VAL A 352 -8.08 6.59 -22.99
N LEU A 353 -8.86 6.51 -21.88
CA LEU A 353 -9.56 5.29 -21.51
C LEU A 353 -10.57 4.86 -22.56
N ASP A 354 -11.41 5.78 -23.05
CA ASP A 354 -12.38 5.49 -24.12
C ASP A 354 -11.68 4.89 -25.35
N LEU A 355 -10.50 5.43 -25.70
CA LEU A 355 -9.75 4.95 -26.85
C LEU A 355 -9.14 3.57 -26.62
N LYS A 356 -8.49 3.36 -25.48
CA LYS A 356 -7.88 2.09 -25.09
C LYS A 356 -8.93 1.00 -24.96
N LEU A 357 -10.02 1.24 -24.21
CA LEU A 357 -11.10 0.28 -24.02
C LEU A 357 -11.78 -0.11 -25.33
N LYS A 358 -12.02 0.87 -26.23
CA LYS A 358 -12.57 0.61 -27.55
C LYS A 358 -11.70 -0.32 -28.39
N VAL A 359 -10.39 -0.16 -28.34
CA VAL A 359 -9.47 -1.02 -29.11
C VAL A 359 -9.30 -2.38 -28.48
N LEU A 360 -9.12 -2.42 -27.15
CA LEU A 360 -8.94 -3.66 -26.40
C LEU A 360 -10.19 -4.56 -26.47
N SER A 361 -11.41 -3.99 -26.46
CA SER A 361 -12.64 -4.76 -26.62
C SER A 361 -12.76 -5.43 -27.99
N GLN A 362 -12.13 -4.88 -29.05
CA GLN A 362 -12.14 -5.48 -30.39
C GLN A 362 -11.15 -6.66 -30.55
N VAL A 363 -10.19 -6.77 -29.66
CA VAL A 363 -9.20 -7.86 -29.68
C VAL A 363 -9.49 -8.93 -28.63
N PHE A 364 -10.37 -8.64 -27.68
CA PHE A 364 -10.82 -9.59 -26.66
C PHE A 364 -11.81 -10.59 -27.27
N ASP A 365 -11.60 -11.87 -27.04
CA ASP A 365 -12.51 -12.97 -27.41
C ASP A 365 -12.59 -13.95 -26.25
N LEU A 366 -13.70 -13.92 -25.53
CA LEU A 366 -13.91 -14.74 -24.33
C LEU A 366 -13.76 -16.24 -24.62
N LYS A 367 -14.30 -16.73 -25.76
CA LYS A 367 -14.21 -18.15 -26.11
C LYS A 367 -12.77 -18.57 -26.30
N ARG A 368 -11.98 -17.75 -27.00
CA ARG A 368 -10.55 -17.98 -27.21
C ARG A 368 -9.77 -17.92 -25.91
N MET A 369 -10.08 -16.94 -25.04
CA MET A 369 -9.38 -16.77 -23.77
C MET A 369 -9.74 -17.87 -22.75
N MET A 370 -10.86 -18.55 -22.89
CA MET A 370 -11.26 -19.69 -22.05
C MET A 370 -10.92 -21.05 -22.65
N ASP A 371 -10.28 -21.09 -23.83
CA ASP A 371 -9.87 -22.33 -24.49
C ASP A 371 -8.54 -22.86 -23.91
N LYS A 372 -8.63 -23.84 -23.01
CA LYS A 372 -7.50 -24.44 -22.27
C LYS A 372 -6.36 -25.01 -23.15
N ARG A 373 -6.51 -25.02 -24.48
CA ARG A 373 -5.48 -25.55 -25.39
C ARG A 373 -4.30 -24.63 -25.61
N SER A 374 -4.45 -23.32 -25.42
CA SER A 374 -3.35 -22.36 -25.57
C SER A 374 -2.70 -22.00 -24.23
N ASN A 375 -1.39 -21.75 -24.24
CA ASN A 375 -0.68 -21.27 -23.03
C ASN A 375 -1.20 -19.91 -22.58
N ARG A 376 -1.62 -19.05 -23.54
CA ARG A 376 -2.20 -17.74 -23.25
C ARG A 376 -3.46 -17.86 -22.43
N SER A 377 -4.37 -18.75 -22.88
CA SER A 377 -5.62 -19.01 -22.17
C SER A 377 -5.41 -19.65 -20.81
N LYS A 378 -4.44 -20.57 -20.69
CA LYS A 378 -4.10 -21.15 -19.38
C LYS A 378 -3.66 -20.07 -18.39
N LYS A 379 -2.73 -19.18 -18.79
CA LYS A 379 -2.31 -18.04 -17.95
C LYS A 379 -3.49 -17.17 -17.52
N PHE A 380 -4.42 -16.87 -18.42
CA PHE A 380 -5.61 -16.08 -18.09
C PHE A 380 -6.55 -16.81 -17.13
N ILE A 381 -6.80 -18.11 -17.35
CA ILE A 381 -7.62 -18.92 -16.44
C ILE A 381 -6.98 -19.02 -15.06
N ASP A 382 -5.67 -19.23 -15.01
CA ASP A 382 -4.91 -19.29 -13.75
C ASP A 382 -4.97 -17.94 -13.02
N PHE A 383 -4.87 -16.82 -13.74
CA PHE A 383 -5.03 -15.49 -13.19
C PHE A 383 -6.42 -15.27 -12.58
N ILE A 384 -7.49 -15.72 -13.27
CA ILE A 384 -8.86 -15.66 -12.73
C ILE A 384 -8.99 -16.52 -11.47
N ASN A 385 -8.46 -17.74 -11.50
CA ASN A 385 -8.54 -18.65 -10.35
C ASN A 385 -7.77 -18.09 -9.14
N GLN A 386 -6.61 -17.50 -9.36
CA GLN A 386 -5.81 -16.84 -8.31
C GLN A 386 -6.49 -15.58 -7.77
N GLY A 387 -7.08 -14.77 -8.64
CA GLY A 387 -7.78 -13.56 -8.27
C GLY A 387 -9.10 -13.81 -7.54
N GLY A 388 -9.72 -14.96 -7.79
CA GLY A 388 -10.93 -15.43 -7.10
C GLY A 388 -12.06 -14.40 -7.07
N GLU A 389 -12.77 -14.39 -5.96
CA GLU A 389 -13.91 -13.48 -5.74
C GLU A 389 -13.51 -12.01 -5.82
N SER A 390 -12.33 -11.65 -5.32
CA SER A 390 -11.84 -10.27 -5.36
C SER A 390 -11.69 -9.73 -6.78
N LEU A 391 -11.14 -10.52 -7.70
CA LEU A 391 -11.04 -10.14 -9.11
C LEU A 391 -12.43 -10.03 -9.76
N LEU A 392 -13.31 -10.98 -9.47
CA LEU A 392 -14.66 -10.98 -10.01
C LEU A 392 -15.48 -9.78 -9.49
N ASN A 393 -15.32 -9.42 -8.23
CA ASN A 393 -15.97 -8.24 -7.65
C ASN A 393 -15.44 -6.96 -8.30
N MET A 394 -14.12 -6.81 -8.44
CA MET A 394 -13.53 -5.67 -9.13
C MET A 394 -14.02 -5.53 -10.57
N ALA A 395 -13.97 -6.63 -11.33
CA ALA A 395 -14.43 -6.66 -12.72
C ALA A 395 -15.95 -6.41 -12.84
N THR A 396 -16.74 -6.92 -11.88
CA THR A 396 -18.18 -6.68 -11.83
C THR A 396 -18.50 -5.23 -11.52
N TYR A 397 -17.82 -4.64 -10.52
CA TYR A 397 -17.97 -3.23 -10.17
C TYR A 397 -17.72 -2.32 -11.37
N ASP A 398 -16.57 -2.47 -12.02
CA ASP A 398 -16.19 -1.66 -13.17
C ASP A 398 -17.16 -1.84 -14.36
N ALA A 399 -17.52 -3.08 -14.66
CA ALA A 399 -18.47 -3.39 -15.73
C ALA A 399 -19.87 -2.83 -15.43
N LEU A 400 -20.34 -2.93 -14.20
CA LEU A 400 -21.63 -2.42 -13.76
C LEU A 400 -21.66 -0.88 -13.81
N GLN A 401 -20.65 -0.22 -13.26
CA GLN A 401 -20.52 1.25 -13.31
C GLN A 401 -20.49 1.74 -14.77
N HIS A 402 -19.79 1.02 -15.65
CA HIS A 402 -19.71 1.36 -17.08
C HIS A 402 -21.09 1.23 -17.76
N VAL A 403 -21.81 0.14 -17.53
CA VAL A 403 -23.16 -0.06 -18.09
C VAL A 403 -24.15 0.98 -17.57
N LEU A 404 -24.11 1.28 -16.29
CA LEU A 404 -24.95 2.32 -15.70
C LEU A 404 -24.65 3.70 -16.30
N TYR A 405 -23.37 4.01 -16.52
CA TYR A 405 -22.94 5.24 -17.17
C TYR A 405 -23.44 5.31 -18.63
N GLU A 406 -23.30 4.23 -19.42
CA GLU A 406 -23.85 4.12 -20.79
C GLU A 406 -25.38 4.31 -20.83
N GLN A 407 -26.09 3.90 -19.78
CA GLN A 407 -27.53 4.08 -19.61
C GLN A 407 -27.95 5.48 -19.14
N GLY A 408 -26.98 6.40 -18.98
CA GLY A 408 -27.22 7.78 -18.54
C GLY A 408 -27.30 7.98 -17.04
N VAL A 409 -26.92 7.00 -16.23
CA VAL A 409 -26.77 7.16 -14.78
C VAL A 409 -25.48 7.94 -14.54
N ASN A 410 -25.61 9.26 -14.48
CA ASN A 410 -24.48 10.18 -14.24
C ASN A 410 -24.17 10.29 -12.75
N ALA A 411 -23.89 9.16 -12.10
CA ALA A 411 -23.58 9.09 -10.68
C ALA A 411 -22.43 8.11 -10.45
N TRP A 412 -21.55 8.44 -9.51
CA TRP A 412 -20.38 7.67 -9.19
C TRP A 412 -20.47 6.99 -7.83
N GLY A 413 -19.91 5.77 -7.76
CA GLY A 413 -19.77 4.99 -6.55
C GLY A 413 -20.99 4.13 -6.22
N TRP A 414 -20.75 3.01 -5.53
CA TRP A 414 -21.76 1.99 -5.25
C TRP A 414 -23.00 2.48 -4.50
N LYS A 415 -22.87 3.50 -3.65
CA LYS A 415 -24.02 4.12 -2.94
C LYS A 415 -25.01 4.78 -3.88
N LYS A 416 -24.61 5.05 -5.12
CA LYS A 416 -25.45 5.62 -6.18
C LYS A 416 -25.97 4.58 -7.16
N PHE A 417 -25.56 3.33 -7.04
CA PHE A 417 -26.16 2.23 -7.79
C PHE A 417 -27.64 2.08 -7.40
N PRO A 418 -28.48 1.53 -8.29
CA PRO A 418 -29.80 1.03 -7.89
C PRO A 418 -29.68 0.12 -6.67
N LYS A 419 -30.65 0.17 -5.76
CA LYS A 419 -30.58 -0.51 -4.46
C LYS A 419 -30.24 -2.01 -4.56
N GLU A 420 -30.76 -2.66 -5.59
CA GLU A 420 -30.53 -4.07 -5.88
C GLU A 420 -29.06 -4.42 -6.21
N TYR A 421 -28.24 -3.43 -6.58
CA TYR A 421 -26.82 -3.61 -6.90
C TYR A 421 -25.88 -3.05 -5.82
N GLN A 422 -26.40 -2.51 -4.72
CA GLN A 422 -25.58 -1.94 -3.64
C GLN A 422 -24.93 -3.02 -2.76
N ASP A 423 -25.48 -4.22 -2.75
CA ASP A 423 -24.90 -5.40 -2.09
C ASP A 423 -24.28 -6.32 -3.14
N CYS A 424 -22.97 -6.48 -3.10
CA CYS A 424 -22.20 -7.29 -4.05
C CYS A 424 -22.60 -8.77 -4.05
N ASN A 425 -23.18 -9.27 -2.96
CA ASN A 425 -23.65 -10.65 -2.78
C ASN A 425 -25.14 -10.83 -3.09
N SER A 426 -25.83 -9.78 -3.51
CA SER A 426 -27.25 -9.89 -3.84
C SER A 426 -27.45 -10.81 -5.05
N LEU A 427 -28.59 -11.51 -5.07
CA LEU A 427 -29.02 -12.31 -6.22
C LEU A 427 -29.11 -11.48 -7.50
N PHE A 428 -29.40 -10.19 -7.38
CA PHE A 428 -29.43 -9.27 -8.53
C PHE A 428 -28.05 -9.05 -9.14
N VAL A 429 -27.02 -8.90 -8.32
CA VAL A 429 -25.63 -8.78 -8.79
C VAL A 429 -25.17 -10.11 -9.40
N GLU A 430 -25.48 -11.26 -8.79
CA GLU A 430 -25.15 -12.57 -9.32
C GLU A 430 -25.79 -12.79 -10.71
N GLN A 431 -27.10 -12.54 -10.84
CA GLN A 431 -27.81 -12.64 -12.10
C GLN A 431 -27.31 -11.67 -13.15
N TRP A 432 -26.99 -10.43 -12.74
CA TRP A 432 -26.42 -9.43 -13.62
C TRP A 432 -25.04 -9.86 -14.14
N ARG A 433 -24.18 -10.38 -13.26
CA ARG A 433 -22.86 -10.92 -13.59
C ARG A 433 -22.94 -12.01 -14.64
N GLU A 434 -23.82 -12.97 -14.46
CA GLU A 434 -24.01 -14.07 -15.43
C GLU A 434 -24.56 -13.56 -16.78
N LYS A 435 -25.54 -12.66 -16.76
CA LYS A 435 -26.10 -12.05 -17.97
C LYS A 435 -25.08 -11.21 -18.74
N ASN A 436 -24.15 -10.55 -18.04
CA ASN A 436 -23.13 -9.67 -18.62
C ASN A 436 -21.73 -10.28 -18.56
N LYS A 437 -21.63 -11.58 -18.52
CA LYS A 437 -20.41 -12.36 -18.35
C LYS A 437 -19.27 -11.90 -19.27
N GLU A 438 -19.54 -11.63 -20.54
CA GLU A 438 -18.52 -11.17 -21.48
C GLU A 438 -17.91 -9.82 -21.06
N LYS A 439 -18.73 -8.88 -20.57
CA LYS A 439 -18.25 -7.59 -20.06
C LYS A 439 -17.42 -7.77 -18.78
N VAL A 440 -17.88 -8.59 -17.84
CA VAL A 440 -17.14 -8.88 -16.60
C VAL A 440 -15.78 -9.52 -16.90
N TYR A 441 -15.74 -10.53 -17.75
CA TYR A 441 -14.49 -11.18 -18.13
C TYR A 441 -13.59 -10.29 -18.99
N PHE A 442 -14.14 -9.31 -19.69
CA PHE A 442 -13.34 -8.27 -20.34
C PHE A 442 -12.57 -7.43 -19.30
N TYR A 443 -13.20 -7.03 -18.19
CA TYR A 443 -12.49 -6.34 -17.12
C TYR A 443 -11.50 -7.25 -16.38
N CYS A 444 -11.78 -8.54 -16.22
CA CYS A 444 -10.77 -9.50 -15.75
C CYS A 444 -9.56 -9.56 -16.71
N TYR A 445 -9.82 -9.52 -18.02
CA TYR A 445 -8.77 -9.51 -19.04
C TYR A 445 -7.93 -8.24 -18.97
N LEU A 446 -8.53 -7.07 -18.72
CA LEU A 446 -7.79 -5.83 -18.55
C LEU A 446 -6.86 -5.88 -17.32
N GLN A 447 -7.32 -6.43 -16.20
CA GLN A 447 -6.47 -6.65 -15.02
C GLN A 447 -5.34 -7.66 -15.31
N PHE A 448 -5.63 -8.71 -16.06
CA PHE A 448 -4.62 -9.66 -16.51
C PHE A 448 -3.53 -9.00 -17.35
N LEU A 449 -3.90 -8.16 -18.31
CA LEU A 449 -2.94 -7.41 -19.15
C LEU A 449 -2.10 -6.45 -18.32
N ALA A 450 -2.73 -5.70 -17.42
CA ALA A 450 -2.04 -4.74 -16.57
C ALA A 450 -1.00 -5.44 -15.68
N GLN A 451 -1.37 -6.57 -15.07
CA GLN A 451 -0.45 -7.34 -14.22
C GLN A 451 0.67 -7.97 -15.04
N GLU A 452 0.36 -8.56 -16.20
CA GLU A 452 1.37 -9.16 -17.08
C GLU A 452 2.43 -8.15 -17.51
N GLN A 453 2.03 -6.94 -17.92
CA GLN A 453 2.94 -5.90 -18.36
C GLN A 453 3.78 -5.32 -17.21
N LEU A 454 3.22 -5.20 -16.02
CA LEU A 454 3.99 -4.82 -14.84
C LEU A 454 5.02 -5.91 -14.47
N ASP A 455 4.61 -7.20 -14.53
CA ASP A 455 5.50 -8.35 -14.29
C ASP A 455 6.66 -8.34 -15.31
N GLU A 456 6.38 -8.05 -16.57
CA GLU A 456 7.40 -7.95 -17.63
C GLU A 456 8.35 -6.76 -17.42
N ALA A 457 7.85 -5.59 -17.03
CA ALA A 457 8.68 -4.43 -16.74
C ALA A 457 9.64 -4.72 -15.56
N PHE A 458 9.16 -5.35 -14.50
CA PHE A 458 9.97 -5.78 -13.36
C PHE A 458 11.02 -6.82 -13.77
N ALA A 459 10.60 -7.87 -14.48
CA ALA A 459 11.51 -8.92 -14.95
C ALA A 459 12.60 -8.38 -15.86
N SER A 460 12.27 -7.39 -16.74
CA SER A 460 13.26 -6.74 -17.60
C SER A 460 14.29 -5.96 -16.77
N ALA A 461 13.85 -5.17 -15.79
CA ALA A 461 14.76 -4.42 -14.93
C ALA A 461 15.72 -5.35 -14.16
N LYS A 462 15.22 -6.48 -13.65
CA LYS A 462 16.04 -7.48 -12.97
C LYS A 462 17.02 -8.18 -13.93
N ALA A 463 16.60 -8.47 -15.15
CA ALA A 463 17.47 -9.07 -16.17
C ALA A 463 18.59 -8.11 -16.62
N ASP A 464 18.32 -6.80 -16.63
CA ASP A 464 19.33 -5.78 -16.90
C ASP A 464 20.30 -5.60 -15.71
N GLY A 465 20.01 -6.15 -14.52
CA GLY A 465 20.85 -6.10 -13.31
C GLY A 465 20.46 -5.04 -12.29
N MET A 466 19.34 -4.34 -12.48
CA MET A 466 18.85 -3.32 -11.55
C MET A 466 18.52 -3.90 -10.18
N ILE A 467 19.05 -3.33 -9.10
CA ILE A 467 18.92 -3.92 -7.74
C ILE A 467 17.49 -3.89 -7.25
N LEU A 468 16.79 -2.77 -7.37
CA LEU A 468 15.40 -2.65 -6.92
C LEU A 468 14.41 -2.69 -8.09
N GLY A 469 14.64 -1.94 -9.16
CA GLY A 469 13.68 -1.82 -10.27
C GLY A 469 12.50 -0.92 -9.92
N PRO A 470 11.24 -1.32 -10.19
CA PRO A 470 10.08 -0.54 -9.78
C PRO A 470 10.03 -0.38 -8.26
N TYR A 471 9.88 0.86 -7.82
CA TYR A 471 9.58 1.26 -6.45
C TYR A 471 8.14 1.78 -6.45
N ARG A 472 7.23 0.99 -5.89
CA ARG A 472 5.79 1.29 -5.88
C ARG A 472 5.40 2.05 -4.62
N ASP A 473 4.24 2.68 -4.69
CA ASP A 473 3.65 3.44 -3.60
C ASP A 473 2.30 2.83 -3.20
N LEU A 474 2.11 2.56 -1.90
CA LEU A 474 0.86 2.05 -1.34
C LEU A 474 0.09 3.21 -0.72
N ALA A 475 -1.00 3.62 -1.36
CA ALA A 475 -1.89 4.66 -0.87
C ALA A 475 -2.49 4.31 0.51
N VAL A 476 -2.79 5.33 1.30
CA VAL A 476 -3.33 5.21 2.68
C VAL A 476 -4.60 4.38 2.75
N GLY A 477 -5.53 4.61 1.82
CA GLY A 477 -6.86 4.01 1.86
C GLY A 477 -7.52 3.95 0.49
N VAL A 478 -8.82 3.70 0.50
CA VAL A 478 -9.70 3.71 -0.67
C VAL A 478 -10.84 4.68 -0.45
N SER A 479 -11.37 5.25 -1.53
CA SER A 479 -12.55 6.12 -1.43
C SER A 479 -13.77 5.38 -0.91
N GLU A 480 -14.66 6.09 -0.23
CA GLU A 480 -15.91 5.53 0.31
C GLU A 480 -16.80 4.86 -0.76
N GLY A 481 -16.83 5.41 -1.97
CA GLY A 481 -17.57 4.87 -3.11
C GLY A 481 -16.87 3.75 -3.87
N SER A 482 -15.74 3.25 -3.40
CA SER A 482 -14.85 2.30 -4.06
C SER A 482 -15.38 0.88 -4.19
N CYS A 483 -14.73 0.09 -5.03
CA CYS A 483 -14.97 -1.35 -5.14
C CYS A 483 -14.62 -2.10 -3.86
N ASP A 484 -13.49 -1.75 -3.19
CA ASP A 484 -13.06 -2.42 -1.97
C ASP A 484 -14.10 -2.26 -0.84
N VAL A 485 -14.75 -1.07 -0.75
CA VAL A 485 -15.85 -0.85 0.21
C VAL A 485 -17.13 -1.56 -0.22
N TRP A 486 -17.47 -1.56 -1.53
CA TRP A 486 -18.64 -2.26 -2.04
C TRP A 486 -18.59 -3.77 -1.81
N SER A 487 -17.40 -4.35 -1.93
CA SER A 487 -17.19 -5.80 -1.80
C SER A 487 -16.82 -6.25 -0.38
N ASP A 488 -16.88 -5.35 0.60
CA ASP A 488 -16.57 -5.64 1.99
C ASP A 488 -17.70 -6.43 2.67
N THR A 489 -17.52 -7.74 2.80
CA THR A 489 -18.45 -8.64 3.47
C THR A 489 -18.16 -8.82 4.96
N ASP A 490 -16.97 -8.45 5.40
CA ASP A 490 -16.48 -8.66 6.76
C ASP A 490 -16.65 -7.41 7.65
N ASN A 491 -17.27 -6.37 7.10
CA ASN A 491 -17.45 -5.07 7.77
C ASN A 491 -16.12 -4.44 8.24
N ILE A 492 -15.10 -4.56 7.41
CA ILE A 492 -13.78 -3.97 7.66
C ILE A 492 -13.82 -2.45 7.50
N TYR A 493 -14.43 -1.97 6.41
CA TYR A 493 -14.48 -0.55 6.13
C TYR A 493 -15.63 0.13 6.85
N ARG A 494 -15.35 1.29 7.43
CA ARG A 494 -16.36 2.15 8.08
C ARG A 494 -16.61 3.38 7.22
N GLY A 495 -17.41 3.20 6.18
CA GLY A 495 -17.74 4.27 5.22
C GLY A 495 -18.59 5.41 5.79
N LEU A 496 -18.72 5.54 7.11
CA LEU A 496 -19.31 6.67 7.78
C LEU A 496 -18.27 7.66 8.29
N ALA A 497 -17.00 7.23 8.47
CA ALA A 497 -15.90 8.10 8.85
C ALA A 497 -14.93 8.29 7.67
N GLU A 498 -14.08 9.28 7.79
CA GLU A 498 -12.97 9.54 6.87
C GLU A 498 -11.64 9.42 7.61
N VAL A 499 -10.62 8.90 6.92
CA VAL A 499 -9.24 9.02 7.38
C VAL A 499 -8.76 10.44 7.13
N GLY A 500 -7.98 10.97 8.04
CA GLY A 500 -7.43 12.31 7.91
C GLY A 500 -6.19 12.52 8.78
N ALA A 501 -5.91 13.76 9.08
CA ALA A 501 -4.86 14.19 10.00
C ALA A 501 -5.36 15.32 10.91
N PRO A 502 -4.91 15.38 12.17
CA PRO A 502 -5.18 16.54 13.02
C PRO A 502 -4.45 17.79 12.50
N PRO A 503 -4.74 18.98 13.03
CA PRO A 503 -4.01 20.21 12.69
C PRO A 503 -2.50 20.05 12.84
N ASP A 504 -1.77 20.45 11.79
CA ASP A 504 -0.32 20.49 11.75
C ASP A 504 0.20 21.71 10.97
N THR A 505 1.51 21.79 10.78
CA THR A 505 2.15 22.88 10.03
C THR A 505 1.80 22.90 8.55
N LEU A 506 1.42 21.75 7.96
CA LEU A 506 1.02 21.60 6.56
C LEU A 506 -0.49 21.80 6.37
N GLY A 507 -1.29 21.52 7.41
CA GLY A 507 -2.74 21.65 7.43
C GLY A 507 -3.26 22.22 8.75
N PRO A 508 -3.19 23.55 8.98
CA PRO A 508 -3.57 24.16 10.26
C PRO A 508 -5.03 23.91 10.70
N LEU A 509 -5.90 23.50 9.79
CA LEU A 509 -7.29 23.13 10.07
C LEU A 509 -7.51 21.63 10.15
N GLY A 510 -6.43 20.84 10.14
CA GLY A 510 -6.51 19.40 9.91
C GLY A 510 -6.90 19.04 8.48
N GLN A 511 -6.94 17.77 8.20
CA GLN A 511 -7.25 17.26 6.86
C GLN A 511 -8.24 16.10 6.95
N ALA A 512 -9.18 16.02 6.02
CA ALA A 512 -10.06 14.89 5.77
C ALA A 512 -9.86 14.45 4.32
N TRP A 513 -9.52 13.17 4.10
CA TRP A 513 -9.02 12.71 2.80
C TRP A 513 -10.07 11.97 1.96
N GLY A 514 -11.30 11.82 2.46
CA GLY A 514 -12.38 11.10 1.76
C GLY A 514 -12.11 9.58 1.64
N LEU A 515 -11.27 9.03 2.50
CA LEU A 515 -10.87 7.63 2.50
C LEU A 515 -11.57 6.88 3.63
N ALA A 516 -12.16 5.73 3.33
CA ALA A 516 -12.83 4.90 4.33
C ALA A 516 -11.82 4.22 5.26
N PRO A 517 -11.90 4.42 6.58
CA PRO A 517 -11.01 3.76 7.52
C PRO A 517 -11.35 2.27 7.68
N MET A 518 -10.33 1.47 8.00
CA MET A 518 -10.48 0.04 8.33
C MET A 518 -10.58 -0.14 9.83
N GLU A 519 -11.58 -0.90 10.29
CA GLU A 519 -11.84 -1.15 11.70
C GLU A 519 -10.88 -2.23 12.24
N PRO A 520 -10.05 -1.93 13.26
CA PRO A 520 -8.97 -2.82 13.70
C PRO A 520 -9.42 -4.17 14.22
N HIS A 521 -10.54 -4.22 14.95
CA HIS A 521 -11.07 -5.48 15.51
C HIS A 521 -11.68 -6.37 14.41
N ALA A 522 -12.34 -5.77 13.39
CA ALA A 522 -12.85 -6.52 12.26
C ALA A 522 -11.71 -7.12 11.43
N LEU A 523 -10.62 -6.36 11.23
CA LEU A 523 -9.42 -6.88 10.59
C LEU A 523 -8.85 -8.09 11.33
N ARG A 524 -8.78 -8.02 12.66
CA ARG A 524 -8.30 -9.15 13.48
C ARG A 524 -9.26 -10.35 13.42
N ARG A 525 -10.57 -10.11 13.50
CA ARG A 525 -11.59 -11.17 13.36
C ARG A 525 -11.53 -11.84 11.98
N SER A 526 -11.26 -11.08 10.92
CA SER A 526 -11.05 -11.61 9.56
C SER A 526 -9.66 -12.24 9.35
N ARG A 527 -8.88 -12.40 10.43
CA ARG A 527 -7.52 -12.98 10.40
C ARG A 527 -6.56 -12.21 9.51
N TYR A 528 -6.73 -10.88 9.42
CA TYR A 528 -5.93 -9.97 8.57
C TYR A 528 -5.92 -10.32 7.08
N LYS A 529 -6.90 -11.07 6.58
CA LYS A 529 -6.96 -11.48 5.18
C LYS A 529 -6.75 -10.31 4.22
N GLN A 530 -7.44 -9.19 4.47
CA GLN A 530 -7.35 -8.00 3.62
C GLN A 530 -5.95 -7.38 3.61
N ILE A 531 -5.27 -7.34 4.75
CA ILE A 531 -3.91 -6.79 4.87
C ILE A 531 -2.88 -7.71 4.19
N ILE A 532 -2.99 -9.02 4.39
CA ILE A 532 -2.13 -10.01 3.76
C ILE A 532 -2.24 -9.93 2.23
N GLU A 533 -3.47 -9.90 1.71
CA GLU A 533 -3.72 -9.81 0.28
C GLU A 533 -3.29 -8.45 -0.30
N LEU A 534 -3.44 -7.36 0.47
CA LEU A 534 -2.99 -6.04 0.10
C LEU A 534 -1.46 -5.99 -0.07
N TYR A 535 -0.71 -6.50 0.90
CA TYR A 535 0.75 -6.53 0.82
C TYR A 535 1.23 -7.42 -0.32
N ARG A 536 0.67 -8.62 -0.48
CA ARG A 536 0.98 -9.52 -1.61
C ARG A 536 0.77 -8.86 -2.97
N ALA A 537 -0.36 -8.19 -3.16
CA ALA A 537 -0.69 -7.53 -4.42
C ALA A 537 0.28 -6.37 -4.74
N ASN A 538 0.77 -5.66 -3.72
CA ASN A 538 1.61 -4.49 -3.92
C ASN A 538 3.11 -4.82 -3.93
N MET A 539 3.55 -5.86 -3.26
CA MET A 539 4.94 -6.32 -3.29
C MET A 539 5.24 -7.20 -4.50
N ARG A 540 4.23 -7.77 -5.14
CA ARG A 540 4.41 -8.49 -6.40
C ARG A 540 4.95 -7.54 -7.47
N SER A 541 6.02 -7.96 -8.16
CA SER A 541 6.70 -7.18 -9.21
C SER A 541 7.12 -5.79 -8.75
N CYS A 542 7.72 -5.75 -7.56
CA CYS A 542 8.09 -4.54 -6.85
C CYS A 542 9.40 -4.81 -6.09
N GLY A 543 10.44 -4.01 -6.32
CA GLY A 543 11.70 -4.15 -5.58
C GLY A 543 11.73 -3.33 -4.30
N ALA A 544 10.92 -2.25 -4.23
CA ALA A 544 10.72 -1.47 -3.03
C ALA A 544 9.28 -0.96 -2.96
N LEU A 545 8.67 -0.97 -1.77
CA LEU A 545 7.31 -0.48 -1.52
C LEU A 545 7.35 0.66 -0.51
N ARG A 546 6.88 1.84 -0.92
CA ARG A 546 6.59 2.94 0.01
C ARG A 546 5.22 2.70 0.62
N ILE A 547 5.15 2.82 1.93
CA ILE A 547 3.90 2.85 2.68
C ILE A 547 3.59 4.31 2.97
N ASP A 548 2.58 4.83 2.28
CA ASP A 548 2.09 6.19 2.45
C ASP A 548 1.49 6.37 3.83
N HIS A 549 1.80 7.48 4.50
CA HIS A 549 1.37 7.79 5.86
C HIS A 549 1.56 6.61 6.82
N ALA A 550 2.81 6.17 7.01
CA ALA A 550 3.14 5.00 7.81
C ALA A 550 2.66 5.08 9.28
N ALA A 551 2.29 6.27 9.77
CA ALA A 551 1.57 6.46 11.04
C ALA A 551 0.32 5.57 11.12
N GLY A 552 -0.30 5.29 9.98
CA GLY A 552 -1.47 4.42 9.87
C GLY A 552 -1.24 2.96 10.27
N LEU A 553 0.01 2.47 10.29
CA LEU A 553 0.34 1.15 10.84
C LEU A 553 0.10 1.09 12.35
N TYR A 554 0.20 2.21 13.04
CA TYR A 554 0.01 2.34 14.47
C TYR A 554 -1.36 2.87 14.84
N ARG A 555 -1.80 3.99 14.20
CA ARG A 555 -3.10 4.62 14.43
C ARG A 555 -3.50 5.50 13.27
N PHE A 556 -4.80 5.61 13.02
CA PHE A 556 -5.38 6.55 12.09
C PHE A 556 -6.17 7.64 12.80
N TRP A 557 -6.11 8.86 12.26
CA TRP A 557 -7.03 9.93 12.64
C TRP A 557 -8.35 9.72 11.91
N TRP A 558 -9.40 9.43 12.65
CA TRP A 558 -10.75 9.28 12.11
C TRP A 558 -11.52 10.57 12.27
N VAL A 559 -12.05 11.09 11.17
CA VAL A 559 -12.93 12.26 11.13
C VAL A 559 -14.37 11.75 11.00
N PRO A 560 -15.21 11.92 12.04
CA PRO A 560 -16.60 11.47 11.99
C PRO A 560 -17.41 12.30 10.96
N PRO A 561 -18.54 11.75 10.45
CA PRO A 561 -19.37 12.44 9.46
C PRO A 561 -19.88 13.78 9.98
N LYS A 562 -19.81 14.80 9.14
CA LYS A 562 -20.27 16.17 9.45
C LYS A 562 -19.46 16.90 10.54
N HIS A 563 -18.36 16.36 10.96
CA HIS A 563 -17.41 17.01 11.86
C HIS A 563 -16.27 17.63 11.06
N ALA A 564 -15.64 18.65 11.63
CA ALA A 564 -14.40 19.19 11.08
C ALA A 564 -13.24 18.22 11.33
N ALA A 565 -12.18 18.34 10.56
CA ALA A 565 -10.98 17.50 10.77
C ALA A 565 -10.33 17.72 12.14
N THR A 566 -10.55 18.89 12.77
CA THR A 566 -10.15 19.19 14.15
C THR A 566 -10.87 18.35 15.20
N ASP A 567 -12.05 17.82 14.88
CA ASP A 567 -12.93 17.13 15.82
C ASP A 567 -12.84 15.60 15.69
N GLY A 568 -11.75 15.12 15.12
CA GLY A 568 -11.48 13.69 14.99
C GLY A 568 -10.89 13.05 16.25
N ALA A 569 -10.63 11.76 16.16
CA ALA A 569 -9.92 11.00 17.17
C ALA A 569 -8.99 9.95 16.56
N TYR A 570 -7.87 9.66 17.22
CA TYR A 570 -7.02 8.53 16.83
C TYR A 570 -7.66 7.20 17.22
N VAL A 571 -7.62 6.24 16.30
CA VAL A 571 -8.01 4.83 16.52
C VAL A 571 -6.77 3.97 16.28
N TYR A 572 -6.40 3.17 17.28
CA TYR A 572 -5.19 2.35 17.25
C TYR A 572 -5.37 1.06 16.48
N ASN A 573 -4.32 0.67 15.76
CA ASN A 573 -4.15 -0.62 15.13
C ASN A 573 -3.29 -1.55 15.99
N HIS A 574 -3.36 -2.86 15.73
CA HIS A 574 -2.50 -3.87 16.36
C HIS A 574 -1.12 -3.87 15.66
N ILE A 575 -0.28 -2.90 16.00
CA ILE A 575 1.00 -2.65 15.30
C ILE A 575 1.90 -3.87 15.25
N HIS A 576 1.97 -4.67 16.31
CA HIS A 576 2.77 -5.89 16.37
C HIS A 576 2.39 -6.84 15.23
N ASP A 577 1.11 -7.11 15.06
CA ASP A 577 0.58 -8.01 14.04
C ASP A 577 0.84 -7.45 12.63
N TRP A 578 0.60 -6.16 12.43
CA TRP A 578 0.80 -5.51 11.13
C TRP A 578 2.27 -5.53 10.69
N LEU A 579 3.20 -5.23 11.59
CA LEU A 579 4.63 -5.23 11.28
C LEU A 579 5.15 -6.65 11.07
N GLY A 580 4.64 -7.64 11.80
CA GLY A 580 4.98 -9.04 11.57
C GLY A 580 4.55 -9.51 10.17
N ILE A 581 3.29 -9.24 9.78
CA ILE A 581 2.77 -9.57 8.46
C ILE A 581 3.54 -8.83 7.36
N LEU A 582 3.85 -7.55 7.58
CA LEU A 582 4.65 -6.73 6.66
C LEU A 582 6.03 -7.36 6.42
N ALA A 583 6.72 -7.74 7.50
CA ALA A 583 8.04 -8.36 7.41
C ALA A 583 7.98 -9.71 6.66
N LEU A 584 6.97 -10.54 6.95
CA LEU A 584 6.80 -11.83 6.28
C LEU A 584 6.58 -11.67 4.77
N GLU A 585 5.68 -10.79 4.37
CA GLU A 585 5.40 -10.56 2.94
C GLU A 585 6.57 -9.85 2.24
N SER A 586 7.29 -8.95 2.93
CA SER A 586 8.51 -8.31 2.43
C SER A 586 9.60 -9.35 2.10
N GLN A 587 9.86 -10.29 3.01
CA GLN A 587 10.82 -11.38 2.78
C GLN A 587 10.38 -12.29 1.63
N ARG A 588 9.12 -12.68 1.58
CA ARG A 588 8.57 -13.57 0.55
C ARG A 588 8.65 -12.99 -0.86
N HIS A 589 8.51 -11.67 -0.97
CA HIS A 589 8.53 -10.98 -2.25
C HIS A 589 9.88 -10.32 -2.56
N GLN A 590 10.86 -10.43 -1.66
CA GLN A 590 12.15 -9.74 -1.75
C GLN A 590 11.95 -8.23 -2.03
N CYS A 591 11.04 -7.61 -1.28
CA CYS A 591 10.63 -6.23 -1.45
C CYS A 591 11.08 -5.38 -0.26
N LEU A 592 11.92 -4.38 -0.51
CA LEU A 592 12.35 -3.41 0.50
C LEU A 592 11.18 -2.54 0.95
N ILE A 593 11.09 -2.23 2.24
CA ILE A 593 10.01 -1.38 2.77
C ILE A 593 10.53 0.01 3.11
N ILE A 594 9.83 1.02 2.61
CA ILE A 594 10.08 2.42 2.89
C ILE A 594 8.83 2.98 3.56
N ALA A 595 8.97 3.45 4.79
CA ALA A 595 7.89 4.07 5.54
C ALA A 595 7.92 5.58 5.34
N GLU A 596 6.83 6.16 4.83
CA GLU A 596 6.69 7.61 4.86
C GLU A 596 6.30 8.00 6.29
N ASP A 597 7.29 8.44 7.04
CA ASP A 597 7.21 8.81 8.45
C ASP A 597 7.44 10.31 8.67
N LEU A 598 6.95 11.11 7.73
CA LEU A 598 6.98 12.57 7.81
C LEU A 598 5.92 13.11 8.80
N GLY A 599 6.14 14.30 9.31
CA GLY A 599 5.22 14.96 10.23
C GLY A 599 5.31 14.43 11.68
N THR A 600 4.17 14.46 12.39
CA THR A 600 4.09 14.14 13.82
C THR A 600 3.95 12.63 14.03
N ILE A 601 5.07 11.94 14.09
CA ILE A 601 5.12 10.48 14.26
C ILE A 601 5.50 10.14 15.71
N PRO A 602 4.71 9.29 16.41
CA PRO A 602 5.04 8.82 17.75
C PRO A 602 6.41 8.12 17.79
N MET A 603 7.18 8.34 18.88
CA MET A 603 8.51 7.75 19.02
C MET A 603 8.45 6.22 19.02
N GLU A 604 7.41 5.64 19.60
CA GLU A 604 7.17 4.20 19.65
C GLU A 604 7.10 3.61 18.25
N LEU A 605 6.43 4.31 17.34
CA LEU A 605 6.33 3.88 15.93
C LEU A 605 7.69 3.99 15.23
N ARG A 606 8.43 5.08 15.43
CA ARG A 606 9.77 5.24 14.84
C ARG A 606 10.71 4.10 15.26
N VAL A 607 10.69 3.75 16.54
CA VAL A 607 11.47 2.62 17.06
C VAL A 607 11.03 1.31 16.41
N ALA A 608 9.72 1.04 16.37
CA ALA A 608 9.18 -0.19 15.81
C ALA A 608 9.47 -0.32 14.30
N LEU A 609 9.37 0.78 13.52
CA LEU A 609 9.72 0.79 12.09
C LEU A 609 11.21 0.52 11.87
N LYS A 610 12.07 1.12 12.70
CA LYS A 610 13.51 0.88 12.64
C LYS A 610 13.88 -0.58 12.96
N GLU A 611 13.27 -1.13 14.01
CA GLU A 611 13.50 -2.51 14.44
C GLU A 611 13.03 -3.54 13.40
N VAL A 612 11.89 -3.30 12.75
CA VAL A 612 11.41 -4.18 11.68
C VAL A 612 12.19 -4.01 10.37
N GLY A 613 13.13 -3.06 10.30
CA GLY A 613 13.96 -2.84 9.12
C GLY A 613 13.28 -2.03 8.01
N ALA A 614 12.20 -1.31 8.31
CA ALA A 614 11.63 -0.34 7.38
C ALA A 614 12.51 0.92 7.28
N TYR A 615 12.69 1.44 6.08
CA TYR A 615 13.50 2.63 5.82
C TYR A 615 12.65 3.89 6.04
N SER A 616 13.19 4.86 6.78
CA SER A 616 12.57 6.16 7.04
C SER A 616 12.58 7.05 5.79
N TYR A 617 11.82 8.13 5.79
CA TYR A 617 11.81 9.12 4.69
C TYR A 617 12.42 10.45 5.17
N LYS A 618 13.41 10.99 4.44
CA LYS A 618 14.12 12.23 4.79
C LYS A 618 14.01 13.25 3.66
N LEU A 619 13.39 14.38 3.95
CA LEU A 619 13.28 15.49 3.01
C LEU A 619 14.26 16.61 3.35
N PHE A 620 15.12 16.96 2.41
CA PHE A 620 16.17 17.97 2.59
C PHE A 620 15.65 19.27 3.21
N PHE A 621 14.55 19.81 2.69
CA PHE A 621 14.01 21.07 3.17
C PHE A 621 13.47 21.02 4.61
N GLY A 622 13.15 19.82 5.10
CA GLY A 622 12.65 19.58 6.47
C GLY A 622 13.75 19.26 7.49
N GLU A 623 14.93 18.82 7.03
CA GLU A 623 16.01 18.39 7.91
C GLU A 623 16.82 19.62 8.38
N ARG A 624 16.34 20.22 9.48
CA ARG A 624 16.89 21.45 10.07
C ARG A 624 17.58 21.19 11.40
N ALA A 625 18.72 21.83 11.58
CA ALA A 625 19.40 21.93 12.88
C ALA A 625 18.68 22.93 13.79
N PHE A 626 19.01 22.90 15.07
CA PHE A 626 18.41 23.79 16.08
C PHE A 626 18.64 25.28 15.79
N ASP A 627 19.76 25.64 15.18
CA ASP A 627 20.10 27.03 14.76
C ASP A 627 19.40 27.42 13.43
N GLY A 628 18.58 26.50 12.86
CA GLY A 628 17.88 26.67 11.61
C GLY A 628 18.73 26.43 10.36
N GLY A 629 20.01 26.02 10.51
CA GLY A 629 20.84 25.50 9.41
C GLY A 629 20.29 24.19 8.85
N TYR A 630 20.81 23.77 7.69
CA TYR A 630 20.51 22.42 7.17
C TYR A 630 21.44 21.39 7.81
N ILE A 631 20.85 20.28 8.27
CA ILE A 631 21.64 19.13 8.71
C ILE A 631 22.40 18.61 7.50
N ALA A 632 23.68 18.31 7.67
CA ALA A 632 24.47 17.74 6.60
C ALA A 632 23.92 16.37 6.17
N PRO A 633 23.75 16.07 4.87
CA PRO A 633 23.22 14.77 4.44
C PRO A 633 24.03 13.57 4.93
N GLN A 634 25.31 13.78 5.28
CA GLN A 634 26.18 12.77 5.90
C GLN A 634 25.76 12.38 7.32
N ASP A 635 24.98 13.23 8.00
CA ASP A 635 24.51 13.04 9.37
C ASP A 635 23.06 12.51 9.41
N TYR A 636 22.45 12.26 8.26
CA TYR A 636 21.13 11.64 8.20
C TYR A 636 21.17 10.17 8.63
N GLU A 637 20.03 9.64 9.02
CA GLU A 637 19.90 8.23 9.37
C GLU A 637 20.22 7.33 8.17
N PRO A 638 21.16 6.36 8.31
CA PRO A 638 21.49 5.47 7.19
C PRO A 638 20.33 4.62 6.68
N GLN A 639 19.45 4.12 7.59
CA GLN A 639 18.28 3.33 7.24
C GLN A 639 17.14 4.26 6.76
N ALA A 640 17.39 4.99 5.69
CA ALA A 640 16.45 5.95 5.13
C ALA A 640 16.57 6.09 3.62
N LEU A 641 15.49 6.58 3.03
CA LEU A 641 15.47 7.18 1.71
C LEU A 641 15.47 8.71 1.88
N SER A 642 16.37 9.40 1.20
CA SER A 642 16.39 10.86 1.14
C SER A 642 15.91 11.37 -0.21
N ALA A 643 15.30 12.56 -0.22
CA ALA A 643 14.89 13.26 -1.43
C ALA A 643 15.03 14.77 -1.26
N LEU A 644 15.19 15.49 -2.36
CA LEU A 644 15.12 16.97 -2.39
C LEU A 644 13.66 17.40 -2.36
N THR A 645 12.87 16.90 -3.28
CA THR A 645 11.45 17.24 -3.46
C THR A 645 10.59 15.98 -3.57
N THR A 646 9.27 16.13 -3.43
CA THR A 646 8.28 15.09 -3.66
C THR A 646 7.16 15.63 -4.56
N HIS A 647 6.25 14.75 -4.96
CA HIS A 647 5.07 15.13 -5.74
C HIS A 647 4.12 16.09 -4.99
N ASP A 648 4.21 16.22 -3.67
CA ASP A 648 3.39 17.12 -2.84
C ASP A 648 4.08 18.45 -2.53
N MET A 649 5.23 18.68 -3.15
CA MET A 649 6.02 19.88 -2.94
C MET A 649 6.21 20.64 -4.25
N ALA A 650 6.70 21.87 -4.14
CA ALA A 650 7.22 22.60 -5.28
C ALA A 650 8.42 21.85 -5.87
N THR A 651 8.58 21.89 -7.20
CA THR A 651 9.82 21.48 -7.86
C THR A 651 10.98 22.37 -7.41
N LEU A 652 12.22 21.95 -7.63
CA LEU A 652 13.40 22.80 -7.31
C LEU A 652 13.30 24.17 -7.97
N VAL A 653 12.93 24.22 -9.24
CA VAL A 653 12.75 25.48 -9.99
C VAL A 653 11.62 26.32 -9.40
N GLY A 654 10.50 25.69 -9.08
CA GLY A 654 9.33 26.36 -8.50
C GLY A 654 9.60 26.90 -7.10
N TRP A 655 10.32 26.16 -6.28
CA TRP A 655 10.71 26.58 -4.94
C TRP A 655 11.71 27.73 -4.98
N TRP A 656 12.76 27.63 -5.82
CA TRP A 656 13.80 28.64 -5.90
C TRP A 656 13.28 29.97 -6.45
N SER A 657 12.40 29.93 -7.45
CA SER A 657 11.77 31.13 -8.05
C SER A 657 10.63 31.72 -7.22
N ASN A 658 10.21 31.09 -6.11
CA ASN A 658 9.01 31.42 -5.32
C ASN A 658 7.67 31.25 -6.09
N TYR A 659 7.65 30.50 -7.18
CA TYR A 659 6.45 30.27 -7.97
C TYR A 659 5.33 29.61 -7.16
N ASP A 660 5.67 28.71 -6.27
CA ASP A 660 4.71 28.04 -5.37
C ASP A 660 4.02 29.02 -4.42
N LEU A 661 4.67 30.10 -3.99
CA LEU A 661 4.07 31.14 -3.17
C LEU A 661 3.08 31.98 -3.98
N GLU A 662 3.46 32.36 -5.19
CA GLU A 662 2.58 33.08 -6.14
C GLU A 662 1.34 32.22 -6.49
N LEU A 663 1.58 30.93 -6.74
CA LEU A 663 0.52 29.96 -6.99
C LEU A 663 -0.39 29.80 -5.77
N GLY A 664 0.16 29.66 -4.56
CA GLY A 664 -0.58 29.55 -3.31
C GLY A 664 -1.46 30.78 -3.01
N GLN A 665 -0.98 31.98 -3.35
CA GLN A 665 -1.81 33.21 -3.27
C GLN A 665 -2.94 33.18 -4.32
N THR A 666 -2.64 32.80 -5.54
CA THR A 666 -3.63 32.67 -6.61
C THR A 666 -4.74 31.70 -6.25
N LEU A 667 -4.38 30.57 -5.64
CA LEU A 667 -5.30 29.53 -5.17
C LEU A 667 -5.94 29.86 -3.81
N LYS A 668 -5.61 31.00 -3.21
CA LYS A 668 -6.10 31.45 -1.88
C LYS A 668 -5.72 30.53 -0.72
N ILE A 669 -4.63 29.78 -0.87
CA ILE A 669 -4.04 28.97 0.21
C ILE A 669 -3.29 29.89 1.18
N TYR A 670 -2.60 30.90 0.65
CA TYR A 670 -1.85 31.86 1.44
C TYR A 670 -2.45 33.27 1.31
N THR A 671 -2.53 33.96 2.45
CA THR A 671 -2.74 35.42 2.42
C THR A 671 -1.44 36.11 1.96
N PRO A 672 -1.51 37.36 1.48
CA PRO A 672 -0.30 38.11 1.10
C PRO A 672 0.73 38.20 2.23
N GLU A 673 0.28 38.33 3.47
CA GLU A 673 1.12 38.45 4.67
C GLU A 673 1.85 37.12 4.95
N ILE A 674 1.14 35.99 4.85
CA ILE A 674 1.72 34.66 5.01
C ILE A 674 2.75 34.39 3.91
N ALA A 675 2.40 34.68 2.65
CA ALA A 675 3.31 34.48 1.52
C ALA A 675 4.57 35.35 1.65
N GLN A 676 4.42 36.60 2.11
CA GLN A 676 5.59 37.47 2.32
C GLN A 676 6.50 36.96 3.47
N ARG A 677 5.89 36.48 4.55
CA ARG A 677 6.65 35.85 5.64
C ARG A 677 7.44 34.64 5.15
N ILE A 678 6.79 33.69 4.45
CA ILE A 678 7.44 32.50 3.92
C ILE A 678 8.54 32.90 2.93
N LYS A 679 8.32 33.93 2.09
CA LYS A 679 9.36 34.43 1.19
C LYS A 679 10.60 34.92 1.93
N ASN A 680 10.42 35.72 2.99
CA ASN A 680 11.53 36.21 3.79
C ASN A 680 12.33 35.07 4.45
N GLU A 681 11.62 34.06 4.98
CA GLU A 681 12.23 32.85 5.53
C GLU A 681 12.99 32.06 4.45
N ARG A 682 12.44 32.01 3.23
CA ARG A 682 13.03 31.33 2.08
C ARG A 682 14.30 32.02 1.58
N ASP A 683 14.35 33.34 1.58
CA ASP A 683 15.55 34.09 1.20
C ASP A 683 16.72 33.77 2.15
N VAL A 684 16.44 33.64 3.44
CA VAL A 684 17.41 33.13 4.43
C VAL A 684 17.79 31.66 4.17
N ALA A 685 16.78 30.84 3.85
CA ALA A 685 16.99 29.43 3.56
C ALA A 685 17.87 29.20 2.32
N LYS A 686 17.69 29.98 1.25
CA LYS A 686 18.53 29.93 0.04
C LYS A 686 20.00 30.18 0.38
N GLN A 687 20.29 31.20 1.21
CA GLN A 687 21.67 31.48 1.64
C GLN A 687 22.24 30.30 2.43
N ARG A 688 21.47 29.74 3.38
CA ARG A 688 21.93 28.61 4.18
C ARG A 688 22.16 27.34 3.35
N ILE A 689 21.39 27.17 2.25
CA ILE A 689 21.65 26.10 1.28
C ILE A 689 23.01 26.28 0.63
N LEU A 690 23.31 27.48 0.13
CA LEU A 690 24.60 27.78 -0.49
C LEU A 690 25.76 27.62 0.50
N ASP A 691 25.59 28.10 1.74
CA ASP A 691 26.57 27.92 2.81
C ASP A 691 26.86 26.43 3.06
N SER A 692 25.81 25.57 3.05
CA SER A 692 25.96 24.12 3.20
C SER A 692 26.66 23.49 1.99
N LEU A 693 26.28 23.89 0.78
CA LEU A 693 26.89 23.36 -0.45
C LEU A 693 28.39 23.66 -0.53
N HIS A 694 28.77 24.90 -0.27
CA HIS A 694 30.18 25.33 -0.26
C HIS A 694 30.94 24.75 0.94
N GLY A 695 30.33 24.76 2.14
CA GLY A 695 30.94 24.24 3.35
C GLY A 695 31.29 22.77 3.29
N LEU A 696 30.48 21.97 2.57
CA LEU A 696 30.68 20.53 2.37
C LEU A 696 31.29 20.17 1.02
N ASN A 697 31.84 21.17 0.28
CA ASN A 697 32.45 20.97 -1.01
C ASN A 697 31.57 20.21 -2.02
N SER A 698 30.26 20.48 -1.99
CA SER A 698 29.30 19.89 -2.93
C SER A 698 29.24 20.64 -4.27
N CYS A 699 29.81 21.86 -4.33
CA CYS A 699 29.99 22.67 -5.53
C CYS A 699 31.35 23.38 -5.51
N GLY A 700 31.74 23.93 -6.64
CA GLY A 700 32.89 24.81 -6.78
C GLY A 700 32.48 26.27 -7.01
N ALA A 701 33.34 27.03 -7.66
CA ALA A 701 33.11 28.45 -7.92
C ALA A 701 32.06 28.74 -9.00
N GLU A 702 31.59 27.69 -9.69
CA GLU A 702 30.50 27.78 -10.68
C GLU A 702 29.15 28.11 -10.04
N VAL A 703 28.98 27.80 -8.74
CA VAL A 703 27.82 28.22 -7.94
C VAL A 703 28.24 29.43 -7.12
N PRO A 704 27.60 30.61 -7.29
CA PRO A 704 27.87 31.79 -6.49
C PRO A 704 27.67 31.54 -4.98
N TYR A 705 28.42 32.29 -4.15
CA TYR A 705 28.33 32.21 -2.71
C TYR A 705 27.11 32.95 -2.13
N ARG A 706 26.52 33.84 -2.87
CA ARG A 706 25.42 34.69 -2.43
C ARG A 706 24.14 34.34 -3.14
N ALA A 707 23.06 34.18 -2.40
CA ALA A 707 21.76 33.80 -2.96
C ALA A 707 21.15 34.90 -3.84
N ASP A 708 21.48 36.19 -3.60
CA ASP A 708 21.00 37.30 -4.42
C ASP A 708 21.67 37.35 -5.82
N GLU A 709 22.76 36.63 -6.03
CA GLU A 709 23.41 36.46 -7.32
C GLU A 709 22.80 35.34 -8.18
N ILE A 710 21.88 34.56 -7.61
CA ILE A 710 21.23 33.42 -8.29
C ILE A 710 19.71 33.62 -8.24
N PRO A 711 19.14 34.48 -9.08
CA PRO A 711 17.71 34.76 -9.09
C PRO A 711 16.88 33.56 -9.59
N GLU A 712 17.44 32.70 -10.41
CA GLU A 712 16.81 31.52 -11.00
C GLU A 712 17.64 30.26 -10.74
N MET A 713 16.95 29.10 -10.73
CA MET A 713 17.64 27.82 -10.61
C MET A 713 18.48 27.53 -11.84
N THR A 714 19.78 27.34 -11.66
CA THR A 714 20.72 27.01 -12.74
C THR A 714 21.04 25.52 -12.76
N HIS A 715 21.54 25.01 -13.88
CA HIS A 715 22.00 23.62 -14.01
C HIS A 715 23.10 23.28 -13.00
N GLU A 716 24.02 24.22 -12.75
CA GLU A 716 25.10 24.06 -11.78
C GLU A 716 24.56 23.91 -10.35
N LEU A 717 23.54 24.71 -10.00
CA LEU A 717 22.90 24.61 -8.67
C LEU A 717 22.12 23.32 -8.52
N VAL A 718 21.36 22.87 -9.53
CA VAL A 718 20.70 21.56 -9.53
C VAL A 718 21.73 20.46 -9.31
N THR A 719 22.82 20.48 -10.09
CA THR A 719 23.91 19.49 -9.99
C THR A 719 24.55 19.49 -8.60
N ALA A 720 24.74 20.68 -8.01
CA ALA A 720 25.30 20.82 -6.67
C ALA A 720 24.37 20.21 -5.60
N LEU A 721 23.07 20.47 -5.66
CA LEU A 721 22.08 19.92 -4.75
C LEU A 721 21.98 18.40 -4.85
N GLU A 722 21.89 17.86 -6.06
CA GLU A 722 21.84 16.41 -6.31
C GLU A 722 23.12 15.71 -5.80
N ARG A 723 24.31 16.28 -6.10
CA ARG A 723 25.58 15.78 -5.59
C ARG A 723 25.62 15.80 -4.06
N HIS A 724 25.14 16.89 -3.46
CA HIS A 724 25.09 17.07 -2.01
C HIS A 724 24.33 15.95 -1.33
N MET A 725 23.13 15.66 -1.82
CA MET A 725 22.29 14.59 -1.32
C MET A 725 22.87 13.20 -1.60
N CYS A 726 23.43 12.99 -2.79
CA CYS A 726 24.06 11.71 -3.16
C CYS A 726 25.25 11.35 -2.26
N ARG A 727 25.98 12.32 -1.71
CA ARG A 727 27.04 12.10 -0.73
C ARG A 727 26.54 11.78 0.68
N GLY A 728 25.25 11.79 0.90
CA GLY A 728 24.63 11.56 2.19
C GLY A 728 24.78 10.14 2.72
N SER A 729 24.45 9.98 4.01
CA SER A 729 24.50 8.69 4.72
C SER A 729 23.35 7.78 4.39
N CYS A 730 22.19 8.29 3.96
CA CYS A 730 21.02 7.48 3.63
C CYS A 730 21.34 6.39 2.61
N ALA A 731 20.81 5.20 2.79
CA ALA A 731 21.03 4.09 1.87
C ALA A 731 20.39 4.32 0.50
N LEU A 732 19.32 5.09 0.44
CA LEU A 732 18.58 5.42 -0.78
C LEU A 732 18.53 6.93 -0.99
N PHE A 733 18.63 7.34 -2.26
CA PHE A 733 18.38 8.72 -2.68
C PHE A 733 17.44 8.71 -3.89
N SER A 734 16.36 9.48 -3.82
CA SER A 734 15.36 9.60 -4.88
C SER A 734 15.36 11.00 -5.46
N SER A 735 15.56 11.11 -6.77
CA SER A 735 15.58 12.37 -7.51
C SER A 735 14.39 12.45 -8.48
N GLN A 736 13.69 13.57 -8.50
CA GLN A 736 12.51 13.78 -9.33
C GLN A 736 12.92 14.09 -10.79
N ILE A 737 12.31 13.42 -11.75
CA ILE A 737 12.57 13.70 -13.18
C ILE A 737 12.15 15.13 -13.55
N GLU A 738 11.13 15.67 -12.92
CA GLU A 738 10.69 17.05 -13.08
C GLU A 738 11.82 18.04 -12.80
N ASP A 739 12.66 17.76 -11.80
CA ASP A 739 13.82 18.61 -11.45
C ASP A 739 14.95 18.48 -12.47
N TRP A 740 15.13 17.30 -13.10
CA TRP A 740 16.13 17.10 -14.16
C TRP A 740 15.86 17.94 -15.41
N ILE A 741 14.57 18.12 -15.73
CA ILE A 741 14.15 18.81 -16.96
C ILE A 741 13.56 20.21 -16.67
N GLY A 742 13.80 20.73 -15.48
CA GLY A 742 13.48 22.11 -15.12
C GLY A 742 11.99 22.45 -15.13
N VAL A 743 11.12 21.53 -14.70
CA VAL A 743 9.67 21.80 -14.61
C VAL A 743 9.39 22.81 -13.50
N LEU A 744 8.69 23.90 -13.83
CA LEU A 744 8.35 24.97 -12.89
C LEU A 744 7.15 24.62 -11.99
N LYS A 745 6.11 24.03 -12.57
CA LYS A 745 4.81 23.84 -11.94
C LYS A 745 4.77 22.51 -11.17
N PRO A 746 4.26 22.49 -9.92
CA PRO A 746 4.20 21.26 -9.13
C PRO A 746 3.24 20.23 -9.74
N VAL A 747 3.43 18.97 -9.37
CA VAL A 747 2.58 17.84 -9.75
C VAL A 747 1.23 17.93 -9.04
N ASN A 748 1.30 18.20 -7.74
CA ASN A 748 0.16 18.32 -6.84
C ASN A 748 0.32 19.53 -5.93
N VAL A 749 -0.81 20.15 -5.56
CA VAL A 749 -0.87 21.21 -4.56
C VAL A 749 -1.82 20.73 -3.46
N PRO A 750 -1.28 20.28 -2.31
CA PRO A 750 -2.08 19.80 -1.19
C PRO A 750 -3.15 20.81 -0.76
N GLY A 751 -4.32 20.32 -0.35
CA GLY A 751 -5.47 21.16 0.02
C GLY A 751 -6.27 21.69 -1.16
N THR A 752 -5.95 21.33 -2.41
CA THR A 752 -6.72 21.70 -3.61
C THR A 752 -7.30 20.45 -4.28
N PHE A 753 -8.42 20.59 -4.96
CA PHE A 753 -9.05 19.52 -5.73
C PHE A 753 -9.31 19.96 -7.19
N ARG A 754 -10.16 20.95 -7.42
CA ARG A 754 -10.50 21.50 -8.75
C ARG A 754 -9.81 22.80 -9.06
N GLU A 755 -9.30 23.46 -8.05
CA GLU A 755 -8.64 24.75 -8.13
C GLU A 755 -7.31 24.66 -8.89
N TYR A 756 -6.65 23.51 -8.76
CA TYR A 756 -5.42 23.19 -9.47
C TYR A 756 -5.57 21.84 -10.22
N PRO A 757 -5.01 21.69 -11.43
CA PRO A 757 -5.11 20.45 -12.21
C PRO A 757 -4.16 19.37 -11.68
N ASN A 758 -4.38 18.96 -10.43
CA ASN A 758 -3.62 17.91 -9.75
C ASN A 758 -3.62 16.60 -10.56
N TRP A 759 -2.54 15.88 -10.53
CA TRP A 759 -2.38 14.52 -11.07
C TRP A 759 -2.64 14.40 -12.59
N ARG A 760 -2.40 15.48 -13.36
CA ARG A 760 -2.71 15.52 -14.80
C ARG A 760 -1.54 15.98 -15.67
N ARG A 761 -0.62 16.76 -15.10
CA ARG A 761 0.47 17.35 -15.86
C ARG A 761 1.39 16.27 -16.40
N LYS A 762 1.72 16.38 -17.69
CA LYS A 762 2.73 15.54 -18.31
C LYS A 762 4.09 16.21 -18.27
N LEU A 763 5.14 15.40 -18.30
CA LEU A 763 6.51 15.88 -18.49
C LEU A 763 6.62 16.73 -19.75
N THR A 764 7.58 17.65 -19.78
CA THR A 764 7.81 18.55 -20.92
C THR A 764 8.61 17.87 -22.04
N MET A 765 9.32 16.78 -21.73
CA MET A 765 10.15 16.02 -22.67
C MET A 765 9.68 14.58 -22.78
N ASN A 766 9.93 13.94 -23.94
CA ASN A 766 9.76 12.49 -24.07
C ASN A 766 10.94 11.74 -23.44
N ILE A 767 10.72 10.52 -22.98
CA ILE A 767 11.78 9.69 -22.38
C ILE A 767 12.95 9.47 -23.34
N GLU A 768 12.69 9.36 -24.66
CA GLU A 768 13.73 9.21 -25.68
C GLU A 768 14.58 10.48 -25.89
N ASP A 769 14.06 11.64 -25.47
CA ASP A 769 14.75 12.92 -25.52
C ASP A 769 15.48 13.17 -24.19
N ILE A 770 14.89 12.82 -23.05
CA ILE A 770 15.55 12.80 -21.72
C ILE A 770 16.81 11.92 -21.77
N ASP A 771 16.72 10.74 -22.40
CA ASP A 771 17.87 9.85 -22.56
C ASP A 771 19.02 10.47 -23.35
N LYS A 772 18.74 11.39 -24.25
CA LYS A 772 19.74 12.05 -25.12
C LYS A 772 20.21 13.39 -24.59
N ASP A 773 19.50 13.94 -23.62
CA ASP A 773 19.82 15.28 -23.11
C ASP A 773 21.22 15.30 -22.47
N SER A 774 22.00 16.31 -22.79
CA SER A 774 23.40 16.44 -22.34
C SER A 774 23.48 16.76 -20.85
N PHE A 775 22.58 17.62 -20.38
CA PHE A 775 22.54 17.98 -18.95
C PHE A 775 22.11 16.80 -18.09
N VAL A 776 21.06 16.07 -18.48
CA VAL A 776 20.63 14.87 -17.75
C VAL A 776 21.74 13.81 -17.69
N ARG A 777 22.50 13.66 -18.77
CA ARG A 777 23.68 12.76 -18.80
C ARG A 777 24.75 13.17 -17.81
N GLU A 778 25.10 14.43 -17.79
CA GLU A 778 26.08 14.99 -16.87
C GLU A 778 25.60 14.84 -15.41
N LEU A 779 24.36 15.26 -15.12
CA LEU A 779 23.73 15.19 -13.81
C LEU A 779 23.74 13.77 -13.23
N THR A 780 23.24 12.79 -14.00
CA THR A 780 23.17 11.39 -13.58
C THR A 780 24.55 10.77 -13.39
N GLY A 781 25.54 11.18 -14.21
CA GLY A 781 26.94 10.79 -14.03
C GLY A 781 27.53 11.31 -12.71
N VAL A 782 27.22 12.55 -12.35
CA VAL A 782 27.62 13.17 -11.07
C VAL A 782 26.95 12.45 -9.89
N MET A 783 25.67 12.14 -9.99
CA MET A 783 24.93 11.41 -8.96
C MET A 783 25.51 10.02 -8.72
N THR A 784 25.79 9.27 -9.79
CA THR A 784 26.38 7.93 -9.71
C THR A 784 27.75 7.97 -9.03
N ALA A 785 28.64 8.86 -9.48
CA ALA A 785 29.96 9.02 -8.89
C ALA A 785 29.90 9.39 -7.40
N ALA A 786 28.99 10.28 -7.02
CA ALA A 786 28.78 10.69 -5.64
C ALA A 786 28.25 9.56 -4.75
N ARG A 787 27.38 8.69 -5.28
CA ARG A 787 26.85 7.50 -4.55
C ARG A 787 27.91 6.42 -4.40
N ASP A 788 28.74 6.20 -5.41
CA ASP A 788 29.86 5.27 -5.33
C ASP A 788 30.89 5.74 -4.28
N GLU A 789 31.22 7.04 -4.25
CA GLU A 789 32.06 7.63 -3.20
C GLU A 789 31.45 7.43 -1.81
N ALA A 790 30.15 7.66 -1.65
CA ALA A 790 29.46 7.51 -0.37
C ALA A 790 29.34 6.05 0.09
N SER A 791 29.31 5.08 -0.85
CA SER A 791 29.32 3.65 -0.55
C SER A 791 30.67 3.14 -0.02
N HIS A 792 31.75 3.83 -0.40
CA HIS A 792 33.13 3.49 -0.01
C HIS A 792 33.80 4.68 0.70
N PRO A 793 33.32 5.08 1.90
CA PRO A 793 33.92 6.21 2.58
C PRO A 793 35.41 5.95 2.82
N ARG A 794 36.24 6.92 2.42
CA ARG A 794 37.69 6.85 2.70
C ARG A 794 37.88 6.69 4.20
N LYS A 795 38.59 5.63 4.59
CA LYS A 795 39.07 5.53 5.98
C LYS A 795 39.97 6.73 6.23
N LEU A 796 39.51 7.66 7.06
CA LEU A 796 40.32 8.79 7.58
C LEU A 796 41.40 8.27 8.50
#